data_cd1f5f0767a6d71aacb7e055f3422507
#
_entry.id   cd1f5f0767a6d71aacb7e055f3422507
#
_cell.length_a   1.000
_cell.length_b   1.000
_cell.length_c   1.000
_cell.angle_alpha   90.00
_cell.angle_beta   90.00
_cell.angle_gamma   90.00
#
_symmetry.space_group_name_H-M   'P 1'
#
loop_
_entity.id
_entity.type
_entity.pdbx_description
1 polymer ?
#
loop_
_entity_poly.entity_id
_entity_poly.type
_entity_poly.pdbx_seq_one_letter_code
_entity_poly.pdbx_strand_id
1 'polypeptide(L)'
;MNKIATFLVKSRYVLLTIFLLMAAASFFLMQKVNINEDMSKYLPASSKMKEGTKELAKEFPNMSEPSTIRVMFDDLSDSQKENVLVQLKAIKYVDDVTYIKDSPYYNKGNHTLYVLSTKYDYDSKEIEAIKDTLEKDFVDSYDVVYSSNDPTDGALPPFIIAGAVTILMVILILMTNSWVEPFLFLMSIGLSILINMGTNFFLPSVSKTTHSISSILQLVLAMDYSIILSNRYRQTRKALDTSSNGVQNGNGAAIAGFGAGVDPREAMQRAIRSAIPSVCSSSLTTIVGLLALCFMNFKIGADLGIVLAKGVFISLLCVFTVLPGLIILFDKLIQKTSKKSLTVPTGGLARFEFSARIVISILFVFIFVGVFFARNKAEITYGSPIQNNEISKVFPHDNRIVLLYSNTDEDKIAEILDYVSPHDGVVSVNTYANTLGLKYDSSEMFSYISGMLSDFGGSSLLGDFTFDESMMRFLYYDHFAETTGDGLTLEELITFVNNDILSNPTYAAQLDEATVSELKEFGPLCSKAALTSARTSAELSSMFGVKKDHIDLLMTYLNVNSISIVDLLDALQRSDISTALSLLGGLSKKDKDTINFYRAIVDSIMTDKKYTSSEMAYMLLLVSERMSDPSSTNVPNVDESTKKYVQLVYDLYFAEKNYDSSWKMSLEELFDHVLKSETFSSFIDDDARSMLNTVKLGLLAGKSQLVGEQYSLFVMNTVLKDGEDESMDFVEDLDKLCSEKLEGQYYLIGSSPMASEMSKTFKDEMNKITLITAAAIFIVVLITFRNFLIPLILVLLIQCSVYITMTAMGIMGSAMNYLALLIVQSLLMGATIDYAIVFTNFYIEKRAKKDKKEALISAYKASIRTILTSGMIMIFITLIMGYFFPDPSSGEICHIISIGVAFALVMILFMLPGILAVCDRLIVPRRKIISSAADTPLLTDGTEHNTQE
;
A
#
# COMPACT_ATOMS: atom_id res chain seq x y z
N MET A 1 -28.93 6.03 45.02
CA MET A 1 -28.06 4.86 45.15
C MET A 1 -28.73 3.68 45.87
N ASN A 2 -29.44 3.86 46.96
CA ASN A 2 -30.12 2.75 47.64
C ASN A 2 -31.10 1.99 46.72
N LYS A 3 -31.99 2.66 46.02
CA LYS A 3 -32.96 2.05 45.12
C LYS A 3 -32.28 1.23 44.00
N ILE A 4 -31.15 1.72 43.46
CA ILE A 4 -30.39 1.06 42.39
C ILE A 4 -29.75 -0.23 42.92
N ALA A 5 -29.04 -0.18 44.05
CA ALA A 5 -28.41 -1.36 44.63
C ALA A 5 -29.46 -2.45 45.03
N THR A 6 -30.61 -2.04 45.58
CA THR A 6 -31.72 -2.94 45.87
C THR A 6 -32.32 -3.57 44.62
N PHE A 7 -32.51 -2.82 43.54
CA PHE A 7 -32.99 -3.33 42.26
C PHE A 7 -32.04 -4.37 41.67
N LEU A 8 -30.75 -4.05 41.60
CA LEU A 8 -29.72 -4.95 41.05
C LEU A 8 -29.67 -6.31 41.77
N VAL A 9 -29.70 -6.26 43.10
CA VAL A 9 -29.68 -7.50 43.91
C VAL A 9 -30.99 -8.27 43.83
N LYS A 10 -32.14 -7.59 43.78
CA LYS A 10 -33.47 -8.22 43.70
C LYS A 10 -33.66 -8.89 42.32
N SER A 11 -33.27 -8.22 41.24
CA SER A 11 -33.44 -8.68 39.86
C SER A 11 -32.27 -9.54 39.34
N ARG A 12 -31.35 -9.99 40.19
CA ARG A 12 -30.10 -10.66 39.79
C ARG A 12 -30.25 -11.84 38.84
N TYR A 13 -31.26 -12.69 39.01
CA TYR A 13 -31.49 -13.85 38.13
C TYR A 13 -31.98 -13.42 36.78
N VAL A 14 -32.90 -12.46 36.69
CA VAL A 14 -33.41 -11.91 35.44
C VAL A 14 -32.28 -11.23 34.67
N LEU A 15 -31.49 -10.42 35.34
CA LEU A 15 -30.31 -9.76 34.71
C LEU A 15 -29.30 -10.79 34.21
N LEU A 16 -28.99 -11.80 35.03
CA LEU A 16 -28.07 -12.87 34.59
C LEU A 16 -28.58 -13.57 33.32
N THR A 17 -29.88 -13.91 33.27
CA THR A 17 -30.47 -14.56 32.10
C THR A 17 -30.45 -13.63 30.86
N ILE A 18 -30.77 -12.36 31.02
CA ILE A 18 -30.70 -11.38 29.90
C ILE A 18 -29.27 -11.30 29.34
N PHE A 19 -28.25 -11.16 30.19
CA PHE A 19 -26.87 -11.06 29.75
C PHE A 19 -26.38 -12.37 29.11
N LEU A 20 -26.82 -13.53 29.58
CA LEU A 20 -26.53 -14.81 28.95
C LEU A 20 -27.16 -14.93 27.55
N LEU A 21 -28.41 -14.51 27.40
CA LEU A 21 -29.07 -14.47 26.09
C LEU A 21 -28.39 -13.48 25.13
N MET A 22 -28.02 -12.30 25.63
CA MET A 22 -27.24 -11.32 24.85
C MET A 22 -25.90 -11.89 24.39
N ALA A 23 -25.18 -12.61 25.26
CA ALA A 23 -23.91 -13.23 24.91
C ALA A 23 -24.09 -14.35 23.87
N ALA A 24 -25.13 -15.17 24.01
CA ALA A 24 -25.45 -16.20 23.02
C ALA A 24 -25.76 -15.59 21.65
N ALA A 25 -26.56 -14.52 21.59
CA ALA A 25 -26.82 -13.79 20.36
C ALA A 25 -25.51 -13.15 19.78
N SER A 26 -24.69 -12.58 20.64
CA SER A 26 -23.41 -11.96 20.28
C SER A 26 -22.40 -12.95 19.70
N PHE A 27 -22.42 -14.21 20.16
CA PHE A 27 -21.57 -15.28 19.60
C PHE A 27 -21.84 -15.52 18.11
N PHE A 28 -23.11 -15.50 17.70
CA PHE A 28 -23.47 -15.62 16.28
C PHE A 28 -23.19 -14.34 15.48
N LEU A 29 -23.35 -13.16 16.10
CA LEU A 29 -23.08 -11.88 15.45
C LEU A 29 -21.58 -11.65 15.23
N MET A 30 -20.74 -12.16 16.14
CA MET A 30 -19.27 -12.02 16.04
C MET A 30 -18.72 -12.60 14.73
N GLN A 31 -19.31 -13.70 14.23
CA GLN A 31 -18.90 -14.33 12.97
C GLN A 31 -19.25 -13.50 11.72
N LYS A 32 -20.08 -12.46 11.87
CA LYS A 32 -20.54 -11.59 10.78
C LYS A 32 -19.96 -10.18 10.86
N VAL A 33 -18.98 -9.97 11.72
CA VAL A 33 -18.29 -8.68 11.84
C VAL A 33 -17.43 -8.45 10.60
N ASN A 34 -17.58 -7.30 9.96
CA ASN A 34 -16.76 -6.90 8.84
C ASN A 34 -15.40 -6.42 9.35
N ILE A 35 -14.35 -7.23 9.13
CA ILE A 35 -12.97 -6.90 9.48
C ILE A 35 -12.32 -6.26 8.26
N ASN A 36 -11.69 -5.11 8.44
CA ASN A 36 -11.00 -4.40 7.38
C ASN A 36 -9.49 -4.45 7.61
N GLU A 37 -8.76 -4.92 6.60
CA GLU A 37 -7.31 -5.06 6.61
C GLU A 37 -6.58 -3.91 5.93
N ASP A 38 -7.28 -3.19 5.03
CA ASP A 38 -6.74 -2.08 4.26
C ASP A 38 -6.53 -0.83 5.13
N MET A 39 -5.28 -0.55 5.47
CA MET A 39 -4.89 0.60 6.29
C MET A 39 -5.13 1.95 5.59
N SER A 40 -5.18 1.99 4.26
CA SER A 40 -5.42 3.21 3.49
C SER A 40 -6.78 3.84 3.79
N LYS A 41 -7.78 3.01 4.14
CA LYS A 41 -9.13 3.48 4.52
C LYS A 41 -9.13 4.30 5.80
N TYR A 42 -8.15 4.11 6.67
CA TYR A 42 -8.01 4.84 7.94
C TYR A 42 -7.27 6.16 7.82
N LEU A 43 -6.66 6.45 6.64
CA LEU A 43 -6.02 7.73 6.35
C LEU A 43 -6.99 8.91 6.51
N PRO A 44 -6.49 10.11 6.86
CA PRO A 44 -7.29 11.33 6.89
C PRO A 44 -8.05 11.57 5.59
N ALA A 45 -9.15 12.32 5.67
CA ALA A 45 -9.90 12.69 4.47
C ALA A 45 -9.12 13.64 3.53
N SER A 46 -8.13 14.35 4.08
CA SER A 46 -7.23 15.27 3.37
C SER A 46 -5.98 14.59 2.80
N SER A 47 -5.84 13.28 2.95
CA SER A 47 -4.69 12.53 2.46
C SER A 47 -4.70 12.45 0.93
N LYS A 48 -3.62 12.92 0.29
CA LYS A 48 -3.41 12.79 -1.15
C LYS A 48 -3.36 11.31 -1.55
N MET A 49 -2.67 10.48 -0.77
CA MET A 49 -2.61 9.04 -1.01
C MET A 49 -4.00 8.39 -1.00
N LYS A 50 -4.87 8.77 -0.07
CA LYS A 50 -6.25 8.24 -0.02
C LYS A 50 -7.08 8.64 -1.24
N GLU A 51 -6.89 9.85 -1.76
CA GLU A 51 -7.51 10.29 -3.00
C GLU A 51 -6.96 9.49 -4.17
N GLY A 52 -5.64 9.37 -4.26
CA GLY A 52 -4.97 8.55 -5.28
C GLY A 52 -5.40 7.09 -5.28
N THR A 53 -5.55 6.46 -4.11
CA THR A 53 -6.06 5.07 -4.01
C THR A 53 -7.47 4.93 -4.56
N LYS A 54 -8.33 5.94 -4.41
CA LYS A 54 -9.69 5.93 -4.98
C LYS A 54 -9.67 6.08 -6.50
N GLU A 55 -8.83 6.99 -7.02
CA GLU A 55 -8.69 7.16 -8.46
C GLU A 55 -8.04 5.91 -9.09
N LEU A 56 -7.05 5.31 -8.43
CA LEU A 56 -6.45 4.04 -8.84
C LEU A 56 -7.51 2.92 -8.96
N ALA A 57 -8.35 2.75 -7.94
CA ALA A 57 -9.40 1.72 -7.95
C ALA A 57 -10.48 1.98 -9.00
N LYS A 58 -10.71 3.23 -9.39
CA LYS A 58 -11.66 3.62 -10.44
C LYS A 58 -11.08 3.38 -11.84
N GLU A 59 -9.85 3.82 -12.09
CA GLU A 59 -9.20 3.72 -13.40
C GLU A 59 -8.71 2.29 -13.69
N PHE A 60 -8.27 1.58 -12.65
CA PHE A 60 -7.67 0.24 -12.74
C PHE A 60 -8.37 -0.75 -11.78
N PRO A 61 -9.65 -1.06 -12.00
CA PRO A 61 -10.44 -1.90 -11.08
C PRO A 61 -9.92 -3.35 -10.95
N ASN A 62 -9.14 -3.81 -11.92
CA ASN A 62 -8.53 -5.15 -11.91
C ASN A 62 -7.13 -5.16 -11.26
N MET A 63 -6.63 -4.00 -10.82
CA MET A 63 -5.36 -3.87 -10.12
C MET A 63 -5.58 -4.01 -8.62
N SER A 64 -6.20 -5.10 -8.19
CA SER A 64 -6.04 -5.56 -6.81
C SER A 64 -4.58 -5.95 -6.64
N GLU A 65 -3.95 -5.53 -5.54
CA GLU A 65 -2.61 -6.06 -5.22
C GLU A 65 -2.72 -7.58 -5.20
N PRO A 66 -1.99 -8.29 -6.09
CA PRO A 66 -2.05 -9.73 -6.08
C PRO A 66 -1.52 -10.23 -4.74
N SER A 67 -2.19 -11.21 -4.19
CA SER A 67 -1.65 -11.92 -3.03
C SER A 67 -0.33 -12.57 -3.44
N THR A 68 0.71 -12.35 -2.64
CA THR A 68 2.05 -12.86 -2.96
C THR A 68 2.52 -13.89 -1.94
N ILE A 69 3.13 -14.96 -2.43
CA ILE A 69 3.78 -15.98 -1.62
C ILE A 69 5.26 -15.96 -1.99
N ARG A 70 6.11 -15.68 -1.03
CA ARG A 70 7.57 -15.69 -1.20
C ARG A 70 8.08 -17.09 -0.87
N VAL A 71 8.87 -17.66 -1.77
CA VAL A 71 9.44 -19.00 -1.62
C VAL A 71 10.95 -18.91 -1.80
N MET A 72 11.70 -19.23 -0.76
CA MET A 72 13.15 -19.21 -0.76
C MET A 72 13.68 -20.65 -0.77
N PHE A 73 14.56 -20.93 -1.70
CA PHE A 73 15.27 -22.20 -1.83
C PHE A 73 16.75 -22.01 -1.51
N ASP A 74 17.34 -23.02 -0.91
CA ASP A 74 18.76 -23.05 -0.61
C ASP A 74 19.49 -24.01 -1.55
N ASP A 75 20.74 -23.64 -1.90
CA ASP A 75 21.69 -24.46 -2.67
C ASP A 75 21.22 -24.97 -4.05
N LEU A 76 20.43 -24.17 -4.80
CA LEU A 76 20.00 -24.50 -6.15
C LEU A 76 21.11 -24.26 -7.18
N SER A 77 21.40 -25.25 -8.04
CA SER A 77 22.20 -25.08 -9.26
C SER A 77 21.40 -24.30 -10.32
N ASP A 78 22.09 -23.67 -11.29
CA ASP A 78 21.42 -22.84 -12.32
C ASP A 78 20.37 -23.61 -13.14
N SER A 79 20.65 -24.90 -13.43
CA SER A 79 19.66 -25.77 -14.12
C SER A 79 18.47 -26.11 -13.23
N GLN A 80 18.66 -26.22 -11.90
CA GLN A 80 17.56 -26.43 -10.96
C GLN A 80 16.72 -25.18 -10.80
N LYS A 81 17.34 -23.98 -10.82
CA LYS A 81 16.58 -22.70 -10.73
C LYS A 81 15.57 -22.56 -11.85
N GLU A 82 15.94 -22.88 -13.09
CA GLU A 82 15.02 -22.84 -14.24
C GLU A 82 13.92 -23.91 -14.13
N ASN A 83 14.28 -25.11 -13.68
CA ASN A 83 13.31 -26.20 -13.50
C ASN A 83 12.29 -25.87 -12.39
N VAL A 84 12.76 -25.35 -11.25
CA VAL A 84 11.91 -24.90 -10.14
C VAL A 84 10.98 -23.78 -10.60
N LEU A 85 11.46 -22.81 -11.39
CA LEU A 85 10.61 -21.76 -11.96
C LEU A 85 9.46 -22.33 -12.79
N VAL A 86 9.75 -23.31 -13.65
CA VAL A 86 8.72 -23.98 -14.47
C VAL A 86 7.73 -24.74 -13.59
N GLN A 87 8.21 -25.43 -12.57
CA GLN A 87 7.36 -26.18 -11.63
C GLN A 87 6.45 -25.24 -10.82
N LEU A 88 7.00 -24.12 -10.31
CA LEU A 88 6.23 -23.13 -9.56
C LEU A 88 5.15 -22.47 -10.42
N LYS A 89 5.46 -22.16 -11.70
CA LYS A 89 4.48 -21.63 -12.67
C LYS A 89 3.37 -22.65 -13.01
N ALA A 90 3.63 -23.92 -12.85
CA ALA A 90 2.64 -24.98 -13.10
C ALA A 90 1.71 -25.24 -11.91
N ILE A 91 1.96 -24.63 -10.74
CA ILE A 91 1.08 -24.78 -9.57
C ILE A 91 -0.28 -24.17 -9.89
N LYS A 92 -1.31 -24.96 -9.64
CA LYS A 92 -2.70 -24.51 -9.85
C LYS A 92 -3.01 -23.28 -8.96
N TYR A 93 -3.66 -22.29 -9.54
CA TYR A 93 -4.03 -21.00 -8.90
C TYR A 93 -2.89 -19.99 -8.73
N VAL A 94 -1.67 -20.29 -9.16
CA VAL A 94 -0.61 -19.30 -9.35
C VAL A 94 -0.80 -18.63 -10.71
N ASP A 95 -0.89 -17.31 -10.71
CA ASP A 95 -1.09 -16.54 -11.96
C ASP A 95 0.26 -16.16 -12.60
N ASP A 96 1.28 -15.84 -11.78
CA ASP A 96 2.67 -15.59 -12.25
C ASP A 96 3.71 -15.89 -11.16
N VAL A 97 4.94 -16.10 -11.60
CA VAL A 97 6.12 -16.28 -10.72
C VAL A 97 7.22 -15.32 -11.15
N THR A 98 7.53 -14.37 -10.31
CA THR A 98 8.61 -13.42 -10.54
C THR A 98 9.94 -13.98 -10.06
N TYR A 99 10.91 -14.10 -10.96
CA TYR A 99 12.30 -14.47 -10.72
C TYR A 99 13.18 -13.88 -11.82
N ILE A 100 14.29 -13.24 -11.45
CA ILE A 100 15.26 -12.68 -12.39
C ILE A 100 16.62 -13.33 -12.10
N LYS A 101 17.14 -14.10 -13.05
CA LYS A 101 18.30 -14.99 -12.91
C LYS A 101 19.56 -14.27 -12.41
N ASP A 102 19.89 -13.12 -12.98
CA ASP A 102 21.13 -12.41 -12.70
C ASP A 102 20.96 -11.26 -11.67
N SER A 103 19.78 -11.17 -11.06
CA SER A 103 19.49 -10.12 -10.10
C SER A 103 19.93 -10.51 -8.68
N PRO A 104 20.70 -9.66 -7.99
CA PRO A 104 21.07 -9.88 -6.59
C PRO A 104 19.88 -9.79 -5.63
N TYR A 105 18.72 -9.32 -6.10
CA TYR A 105 17.49 -9.25 -5.33
C TYR A 105 16.77 -10.60 -5.23
N TYR A 106 17.02 -11.51 -6.18
CA TYR A 106 16.45 -12.85 -6.19
C TYR A 106 17.49 -13.94 -5.91
N ASN A 107 18.79 -13.60 -5.94
CA ASN A 107 19.88 -14.51 -5.67
C ASN A 107 20.86 -13.87 -4.67
N LYS A 108 21.01 -14.44 -3.49
CA LYS A 108 21.88 -13.92 -2.43
C LYS A 108 22.64 -15.03 -1.72
N GLY A 109 23.93 -15.13 -2.00
CA GLY A 109 24.75 -16.26 -1.53
C GLY A 109 24.29 -17.56 -2.17
N ASN A 110 23.88 -18.53 -1.37
CA ASN A 110 23.29 -19.80 -1.81
C ASN A 110 21.75 -19.83 -1.78
N HIS A 111 21.10 -18.68 -1.47
CA HIS A 111 19.66 -18.56 -1.42
C HIS A 111 19.10 -18.01 -2.73
N THR A 112 17.97 -18.57 -3.18
CA THR A 112 17.23 -18.11 -4.37
C THR A 112 15.78 -17.85 -3.99
N LEU A 113 15.27 -16.66 -4.32
CA LEU A 113 13.91 -16.22 -4.02
C LEU A 113 13.04 -16.27 -5.27
N TYR A 114 11.85 -16.85 -5.13
CA TYR A 114 10.74 -16.76 -6.09
C TYR A 114 9.55 -16.06 -5.42
N VAL A 115 8.87 -15.20 -6.16
CA VAL A 115 7.67 -14.52 -5.69
C VAL A 115 6.49 -14.99 -6.54
N LEU A 116 5.62 -15.80 -5.95
CA LEU A 116 4.40 -16.28 -6.59
C LEU A 116 3.30 -15.23 -6.42
N SER A 117 2.62 -14.89 -7.49
CA SER A 117 1.51 -13.96 -7.49
C SER A 117 0.22 -14.67 -7.85
N THR A 118 -0.87 -14.33 -7.16
CA THR A 118 -2.20 -14.90 -7.41
C THR A 118 -3.29 -13.84 -7.16
N LYS A 119 -4.37 -13.91 -7.92
CA LYS A 119 -5.54 -13.03 -7.78
C LYS A 119 -6.47 -13.39 -6.63
N TYR A 120 -6.22 -14.50 -5.95
CA TYR A 120 -7.08 -14.98 -4.87
C TYR A 120 -6.67 -14.33 -3.55
N ASP A 121 -7.64 -14.02 -2.71
CA ASP A 121 -7.41 -13.44 -1.39
C ASP A 121 -6.69 -14.44 -0.46
N TYR A 122 -5.88 -13.92 0.47
CA TYR A 122 -5.07 -14.72 1.40
C TYR A 122 -5.86 -15.76 2.21
N ASP A 123 -7.13 -15.49 2.54
CA ASP A 123 -8.05 -16.40 3.26
C ASP A 123 -8.72 -17.44 2.35
N SER A 124 -8.40 -17.47 1.07
CA SER A 124 -9.06 -18.36 0.11
C SER A 124 -8.54 -19.79 0.20
N LYS A 125 -9.43 -20.73 -0.18
CA LYS A 125 -9.03 -22.15 -0.30
C LYS A 125 -8.01 -22.39 -1.41
N GLU A 126 -7.94 -21.47 -2.35
CA GLU A 126 -6.99 -21.49 -3.46
C GLU A 126 -5.58 -21.23 -2.95
N ILE A 127 -5.39 -20.27 -2.04
CA ILE A 127 -4.08 -20.02 -1.38
C ILE A 127 -3.70 -21.20 -0.47
N GLU A 128 -4.66 -21.75 0.28
CA GLU A 128 -4.41 -22.95 1.08
C GLU A 128 -3.94 -24.13 0.20
N ALA A 129 -4.56 -24.31 -0.97
CA ALA A 129 -4.14 -25.35 -1.93
C ALA A 129 -2.74 -25.08 -2.52
N ILE A 130 -2.34 -23.82 -2.75
CA ILE A 130 -0.97 -23.47 -3.16
C ILE A 130 0.02 -23.84 -2.05
N LYS A 131 -0.25 -23.46 -0.79
CA LYS A 131 0.57 -23.78 0.38
C LYS A 131 0.71 -25.30 0.55
N ASP A 132 -0.39 -26.04 0.45
CA ASP A 132 -0.40 -27.53 0.51
C ASP A 132 0.47 -28.16 -0.59
N THR A 133 0.45 -27.56 -1.81
CA THR A 133 1.28 -28.07 -2.92
C THR A 133 2.76 -27.77 -2.67
N LEU A 134 3.09 -26.56 -2.17
CA LEU A 134 4.46 -26.21 -1.79
C LEU A 134 4.99 -27.16 -0.72
N GLU A 135 4.20 -27.49 0.29
CA GLU A 135 4.59 -28.37 1.37
C GLU A 135 4.80 -29.81 0.90
N LYS A 136 3.93 -30.35 0.04
CA LYS A 136 4.02 -31.74 -0.43
C LYS A 136 5.07 -31.98 -1.51
N ASP A 137 5.18 -31.05 -2.46
CA ASP A 137 5.96 -31.29 -3.66
C ASP A 137 7.39 -30.72 -3.56
N PHE A 138 7.60 -29.70 -2.71
CA PHE A 138 8.87 -29.00 -2.63
C PHE A 138 9.62 -29.21 -1.31
N VAL A 139 8.93 -29.20 -0.14
CA VAL A 139 9.60 -29.35 1.17
C VAL A 139 10.28 -30.71 1.32
N ASP A 140 9.71 -31.75 0.74
CA ASP A 140 10.33 -33.11 0.77
C ASP A 140 11.52 -33.26 -0.20
N SER A 141 11.62 -32.38 -1.23
CA SER A 141 12.59 -32.50 -2.33
C SER A 141 13.71 -31.46 -2.29
N TYR A 142 13.47 -30.33 -1.63
CA TYR A 142 14.38 -29.19 -1.56
C TYR A 142 14.44 -28.63 -0.14
N ASP A 143 15.52 -27.94 0.20
CA ASP A 143 15.57 -27.09 1.38
C ASP A 143 14.86 -25.78 1.02
N VAL A 144 13.59 -25.66 1.44
CA VAL A 144 12.71 -24.55 1.02
C VAL A 144 11.95 -23.99 2.21
N VAL A 145 11.90 -22.67 2.27
CA VAL A 145 11.09 -21.91 3.21
C VAL A 145 10.13 -21.04 2.41
N TYR A 146 8.85 -21.07 2.77
CA TYR A 146 7.87 -20.19 2.15
C TYR A 146 7.13 -19.35 3.19
N SER A 147 6.74 -18.14 2.79
CA SER A 147 5.99 -17.21 3.62
C SER A 147 5.01 -16.46 2.73
N SER A 148 3.75 -16.48 3.09
CA SER A 148 2.79 -15.56 2.51
C SER A 148 2.98 -14.20 3.18
N ASN A 149 2.89 -13.12 2.41
CA ASN A 149 2.74 -11.75 2.96
C ASN A 149 1.35 -11.55 3.56
N ASP A 150 0.74 -12.67 3.99
CA ASP A 150 -0.59 -12.70 4.57
C ASP A 150 -0.61 -11.90 5.87
N PRO A 151 -1.30 -10.78 5.90
CA PRO A 151 -1.52 -10.09 7.15
C PRO A 151 -2.36 -10.94 8.13
N THR A 152 -2.98 -12.07 7.67
CA THR A 152 -3.82 -12.95 8.48
C THR A 152 -3.09 -14.15 9.07
N ASP A 153 -1.86 -14.44 8.71
CA ASP A 153 -1.03 -15.53 9.26
C ASP A 153 -0.75 -15.31 10.75
N GLY A 154 -1.80 -15.11 11.52
CA GLY A 154 -1.70 -14.61 12.87
C GLY A 154 -2.85 -14.94 13.79
N ALA A 155 -3.57 -16.02 13.59
CA ALA A 155 -4.41 -16.53 14.67
C ALA A 155 -3.50 -16.94 15.83
N LEU A 156 -3.70 -16.32 17.01
CA LEU A 156 -2.97 -16.66 18.23
C LEU A 156 -3.04 -18.17 18.44
N PRO A 157 -1.92 -18.89 18.48
CA PRO A 157 -1.92 -20.31 18.74
C PRO A 157 -2.67 -20.62 20.04
N PRO A 158 -3.56 -21.61 20.08
CA PRO A 158 -4.39 -21.91 21.24
C PRO A 158 -3.61 -22.12 22.54
N PHE A 159 -2.37 -22.61 22.46
CA PHE A 159 -1.51 -22.83 23.64
C PHE A 159 -1.04 -21.49 24.25
N ILE A 160 -0.89 -20.41 23.48
CA ILE A 160 -0.51 -19.08 23.99
C ILE A 160 -1.68 -18.48 24.75
N ILE A 161 -2.90 -18.56 24.20
CA ILE A 161 -4.12 -18.12 24.88
C ILE A 161 -4.28 -18.91 26.21
N ALA A 162 -4.10 -20.23 26.16
CA ALA A 162 -4.14 -21.07 27.35
C ALA A 162 -3.07 -20.68 28.37
N GLY A 163 -1.85 -20.36 27.92
CA GLY A 163 -0.76 -19.88 28.76
C GLY A 163 -1.09 -18.54 29.45
N ALA A 164 -1.59 -17.57 28.69
CA ALA A 164 -2.00 -16.27 29.22
C ALA A 164 -3.13 -16.41 30.28
N VAL A 165 -4.14 -17.21 29.97
CA VAL A 165 -5.25 -17.51 30.90
C VAL A 165 -4.71 -18.24 32.16
N THR A 166 -3.76 -19.14 31.99
CA THR A 166 -3.14 -19.86 33.14
C THR A 166 -2.39 -18.90 34.05
N ILE A 167 -1.58 -17.99 33.49
CA ILE A 167 -0.84 -17.01 34.31
C ILE A 167 -1.81 -16.04 34.99
N LEU A 168 -2.86 -15.59 34.27
CA LEU A 168 -3.93 -14.80 34.84
C LEU A 168 -4.57 -15.52 36.05
N MET A 169 -4.90 -16.80 35.89
CA MET A 169 -5.46 -17.62 36.98
C MET A 169 -4.51 -17.75 38.16
N VAL A 170 -3.22 -17.96 37.92
CA VAL A 170 -2.22 -18.03 38.97
C VAL A 170 -2.16 -16.71 39.76
N ILE A 171 -2.07 -15.56 39.09
CA ILE A 171 -2.05 -14.25 39.75
C ILE A 171 -3.33 -14.02 40.57
N LEU A 172 -4.49 -14.30 39.98
CA LEU A 172 -5.76 -14.15 40.66
C LEU A 172 -5.87 -15.08 41.86
N ILE A 173 -5.47 -16.33 41.72
CA ILE A 173 -5.45 -17.30 42.81
C ILE A 173 -4.55 -16.79 43.92
N LEU A 174 -3.34 -16.33 43.66
CA LEU A 174 -2.42 -15.83 44.68
C LEU A 174 -2.98 -14.60 45.43
N MET A 175 -3.65 -13.74 44.71
CA MET A 175 -4.08 -12.43 45.21
C MET A 175 -5.52 -12.40 45.76
N THR A 176 -6.39 -13.36 45.40
CA THR A 176 -7.76 -13.46 45.93
C THR A 176 -7.78 -14.26 47.23
N ASN A 177 -8.88 -14.14 48.03
CA ASN A 177 -9.02 -14.84 49.29
C ASN A 177 -9.89 -16.12 49.17
N SER A 178 -10.26 -16.54 47.97
CA SER A 178 -10.99 -17.77 47.69
C SER A 178 -10.54 -18.36 46.37
N TRP A 179 -10.54 -19.67 46.28
CA TRP A 179 -10.22 -20.37 45.02
C TRP A 179 -11.28 -20.21 43.95
N VAL A 180 -12.51 -19.87 44.34
CA VAL A 180 -13.66 -19.75 43.42
C VAL A 180 -13.77 -18.37 42.77
N GLU A 181 -13.35 -17.32 43.49
CA GLU A 181 -13.48 -15.94 42.97
C GLU A 181 -12.86 -15.69 41.60
N PRO A 182 -11.65 -16.19 41.29
CA PRO A 182 -11.05 -16.04 39.93
C PRO A 182 -11.97 -16.52 38.82
N PHE A 183 -12.60 -17.67 38.99
CA PHE A 183 -13.54 -18.22 37.99
C PHE A 183 -14.77 -17.36 37.80
N LEU A 184 -15.31 -16.75 38.87
CA LEU A 184 -16.45 -15.85 38.79
C LEU A 184 -16.09 -14.54 38.04
N PHE A 185 -14.88 -14.04 38.25
CA PHE A 185 -14.37 -12.89 37.54
C PHE A 185 -14.22 -13.18 36.04
N LEU A 186 -13.54 -14.28 35.68
CA LEU A 186 -13.40 -14.69 34.28
C LEU A 186 -14.73 -14.93 33.58
N MET A 187 -15.69 -15.56 34.29
CA MET A 187 -17.04 -15.78 33.74
C MET A 187 -17.77 -14.47 33.45
N SER A 188 -17.69 -13.48 34.37
CA SER A 188 -18.33 -12.19 34.19
C SER A 188 -17.67 -11.37 33.06
N ILE A 189 -16.33 -11.39 32.99
CA ILE A 189 -15.58 -10.65 31.97
C ILE A 189 -15.66 -11.34 30.61
N GLY A 190 -15.57 -12.66 30.54
CA GLY A 190 -15.75 -13.43 29.31
C GLY A 190 -17.10 -13.15 28.67
N LEU A 191 -18.18 -13.08 29.48
CA LEU A 191 -19.50 -12.67 29.01
C LEU A 191 -19.50 -11.24 28.41
N SER A 192 -18.79 -10.32 29.07
CA SER A 192 -18.70 -8.93 28.56
C SER A 192 -17.89 -8.82 27.26
N ILE A 193 -16.83 -9.62 27.11
CA ILE A 193 -16.02 -9.68 25.89
C ILE A 193 -16.86 -10.22 24.73
N LEU A 194 -17.58 -11.33 24.93
CA LEU A 194 -18.48 -11.87 23.90
C LEU A 194 -19.52 -10.84 23.44
N ILE A 195 -20.13 -10.13 24.36
CA ILE A 195 -21.11 -9.08 24.04
C ILE A 195 -20.42 -7.93 23.27
N ASN A 196 -19.23 -7.53 23.67
CA ASN A 196 -18.48 -6.46 22.98
C ASN A 196 -18.10 -6.87 21.56
N MET A 197 -17.54 -8.06 21.38
CA MET A 197 -17.11 -8.55 20.07
C MET A 197 -18.31 -8.75 19.14
N GLY A 198 -19.42 -9.32 19.64
CA GLY A 198 -20.62 -9.49 18.82
C GLY A 198 -21.31 -8.18 18.45
N THR A 199 -21.30 -7.18 19.34
CA THR A 199 -21.86 -5.85 19.04
C THR A 199 -21.01 -5.03 18.08
N ASN A 200 -19.80 -5.46 17.71
CA ASN A 200 -19.02 -4.87 16.61
C ASN A 200 -19.71 -5.04 15.25
N PHE A 201 -20.62 -6.01 15.12
CA PHE A 201 -21.47 -6.18 13.93
C PHE A 201 -22.25 -4.89 13.55
N PHE A 202 -22.57 -4.04 14.51
CA PHE A 202 -23.29 -2.78 14.25
C PHE A 202 -22.37 -1.64 13.79
N LEU A 203 -21.05 -1.85 13.76
CA LEU A 203 -20.10 -0.91 13.19
C LEU A 203 -19.93 -1.19 11.68
N PRO A 204 -19.67 -0.19 10.85
CA PRO A 204 -19.48 -0.36 9.41
C PRO A 204 -18.37 -1.35 9.06
N SER A 205 -17.26 -1.26 9.75
CA SER A 205 -16.12 -2.19 9.73
C SER A 205 -15.28 -1.97 10.98
N VAL A 206 -14.42 -2.94 11.31
CA VAL A 206 -13.46 -2.87 12.42
C VAL A 206 -12.10 -3.24 11.85
N SER A 207 -11.04 -2.47 12.19
CA SER A 207 -9.70 -2.82 11.76
C SER A 207 -9.25 -4.14 12.36
N LYS A 208 -8.42 -4.88 11.62
CA LYS A 208 -7.81 -6.14 12.08
C LYS A 208 -7.07 -5.94 13.42
N THR A 209 -6.27 -4.91 13.52
CA THR A 209 -5.54 -4.56 14.75
C THR A 209 -6.50 -4.33 15.92
N THR A 210 -7.59 -3.56 15.73
CA THR A 210 -8.62 -3.34 16.75
C THR A 210 -9.30 -4.65 17.15
N HIS A 211 -9.67 -5.48 16.18
CA HIS A 211 -10.32 -6.77 16.44
C HIS A 211 -9.43 -7.68 17.29
N SER A 212 -8.15 -7.76 16.94
CA SER A 212 -7.18 -8.64 17.61
C SER A 212 -6.87 -8.23 19.05
N ILE A 213 -6.60 -6.95 19.29
CA ILE A 213 -6.17 -6.50 20.62
C ILE A 213 -7.31 -6.13 21.58
N SER A 214 -8.51 -5.82 21.06
CA SER A 214 -9.61 -5.29 21.88
C SER A 214 -10.10 -6.27 22.94
N SER A 215 -10.16 -7.56 22.64
CA SER A 215 -10.58 -8.60 23.59
C SER A 215 -9.61 -8.73 24.75
N ILE A 216 -8.32 -8.66 24.49
CA ILE A 216 -7.23 -8.78 25.47
C ILE A 216 -7.18 -7.53 26.35
N LEU A 217 -7.20 -6.36 25.75
CA LEU A 217 -7.21 -5.11 26.49
C LEU A 217 -8.46 -4.97 27.34
N GLN A 218 -9.63 -5.38 26.83
CA GLN A 218 -10.86 -5.40 27.62
C GLN A 218 -10.75 -6.34 28.82
N LEU A 219 -10.18 -7.55 28.64
CA LEU A 219 -9.95 -8.49 29.75
C LEU A 219 -9.15 -7.83 30.86
N VAL A 220 -8.08 -7.18 30.51
CA VAL A 220 -7.15 -6.56 31.46
C VAL A 220 -7.76 -5.34 32.11
N LEU A 221 -8.39 -4.43 31.37
CA LEU A 221 -8.98 -3.19 31.87
C LEU A 221 -10.22 -3.42 32.75
N ALA A 222 -10.98 -4.48 32.50
CA ALA A 222 -12.22 -4.76 33.20
C ALA A 222 -12.02 -5.54 34.51
N MET A 223 -10.86 -6.18 34.71
CA MET A 223 -10.58 -7.00 35.88
C MET A 223 -10.64 -6.21 37.19
N ASP A 224 -10.18 -4.97 37.18
CA ASP A 224 -10.10 -4.09 38.31
C ASP A 224 -11.43 -3.87 39.00
N TYR A 225 -12.46 -3.65 38.22
CA TYR A 225 -13.81 -3.38 38.70
C TYR A 225 -14.37 -4.58 39.45
N SER A 226 -14.08 -5.79 38.98
CA SER A 226 -14.47 -7.05 39.62
C SER A 226 -13.78 -7.24 40.97
N ILE A 227 -12.46 -6.97 41.03
CA ILE A 227 -11.66 -7.06 42.26
C ILE A 227 -12.13 -6.03 43.30
N ILE A 228 -12.38 -4.77 42.90
CA ILE A 228 -12.86 -3.73 43.80
C ILE A 228 -14.21 -4.11 44.42
N LEU A 229 -15.18 -4.55 43.63
CA LEU A 229 -16.50 -4.95 44.11
C LEU A 229 -16.42 -6.14 45.08
N SER A 230 -15.65 -7.18 44.74
CA SER A 230 -15.47 -8.35 45.61
C SER A 230 -14.79 -7.98 46.95
N ASN A 231 -13.77 -7.11 46.90
CA ASN A 231 -13.12 -6.64 48.12
C ASN A 231 -14.08 -5.82 49.01
N ARG A 232 -14.93 -4.95 48.43
CA ARG A 232 -15.97 -4.20 49.18
C ARG A 232 -17.03 -5.14 49.76
N TYR A 233 -17.44 -6.17 49.00
CA TYR A 233 -18.38 -7.18 49.49
C TYR A 233 -17.84 -7.85 50.75
N ARG A 234 -16.60 -8.29 50.76
CA ARG A 234 -15.96 -8.93 51.92
C ARG A 234 -15.78 -7.99 53.09
N GLN A 235 -15.35 -6.75 52.85
CA GLN A 235 -15.23 -5.75 53.94
C GLN A 235 -16.58 -5.49 54.60
N THR A 236 -17.62 -5.35 53.82
CA THR A 236 -18.98 -5.13 54.32
C THR A 236 -19.51 -6.31 55.07
N ARG A 237 -19.27 -7.51 54.57
CA ARG A 237 -19.69 -8.75 55.24
C ARG A 237 -19.00 -8.94 56.59
N LYS A 238 -17.68 -8.72 56.66
CA LYS A 238 -16.93 -8.75 57.96
C LYS A 238 -17.47 -7.71 58.94
N ALA A 239 -17.78 -6.50 58.46
CA ALA A 239 -18.31 -5.44 59.32
C ALA A 239 -19.71 -5.80 59.90
N LEU A 240 -20.55 -6.45 59.11
CA LEU A 240 -21.86 -6.91 59.55
C LEU A 240 -21.76 -8.11 60.54
N ASP A 241 -20.83 -9.02 60.31
CA ASP A 241 -20.55 -10.16 61.18
C ASP A 241 -20.07 -9.69 62.57
N THR A 242 -19.14 -8.75 62.64
CA THR A 242 -18.67 -8.13 63.90
C THR A 242 -19.77 -7.41 64.62
N SER A 243 -20.69 -6.74 63.92
CA SER A 243 -21.83 -6.01 64.52
C SER A 243 -22.90 -6.95 65.06
N SER A 244 -23.13 -8.13 64.44
CA SER A 244 -24.09 -9.14 64.90
C SER A 244 -23.58 -9.94 66.11
N ASN A 245 -22.28 -10.24 66.17
CA ASN A 245 -21.64 -10.96 67.28
C ASN A 245 -21.34 -10.06 68.46
N GLY A 246 -21.30 -8.77 68.33
CA GLY A 246 -21.13 -7.82 69.47
C GLY A 246 -22.39 -7.59 70.28
N VAL A 247 -23.55 -8.10 69.91
CA VAL A 247 -24.83 -8.00 70.65
C VAL A 247 -25.15 -9.31 71.43
N GLN A 248 -24.46 -10.41 71.16
CA GLN A 248 -24.60 -11.67 71.88
C GLN A 248 -23.21 -12.16 72.29
N ASN A 249 -22.75 -11.82 73.51
CA ASN A 249 -22.10 -12.71 74.47
C ASN A 249 -21.05 -11.97 75.32
N GLY A 250 -21.44 -11.74 76.52
CA GLY A 250 -20.51 -11.85 77.71
C GLY A 250 -20.37 -13.35 77.99
N ASN A 251 -19.22 -13.91 77.76
CA ASN A 251 -18.64 -15.19 78.12
C ASN A 251 -18.44 -16.20 76.95
N GLY A 252 -17.14 -16.40 76.69
CA GLY A 252 -16.64 -17.70 76.35
C GLY A 252 -16.35 -17.97 74.84
N ALA A 253 -15.10 -18.14 74.60
CA ALA A 253 -14.46 -18.92 73.50
C ALA A 253 -14.90 -18.63 72.05
N ALA A 254 -14.12 -17.87 71.34
CA ALA A 254 -14.18 -17.75 69.91
C ALA A 254 -13.80 -19.04 69.19
N ILE A 255 -14.77 -19.84 68.83
CA ILE A 255 -14.61 -20.85 67.78
C ILE A 255 -14.72 -20.14 66.44
N ALA A 256 -13.66 -20.21 65.66
CA ALA A 256 -13.57 -19.63 64.28
C ALA A 256 -14.52 -20.34 63.30
N GLY A 257 -15.78 -19.85 63.27
CA GLY A 257 -16.76 -20.14 62.25
C GLY A 257 -17.18 -18.84 61.61
N PHE A 258 -16.75 -18.58 60.38
CA PHE A 258 -17.14 -17.39 59.63
C PHE A 258 -18.67 -17.35 59.39
N GLY A 259 -19.34 -16.32 59.93
CA GLY A 259 -20.53 -15.67 59.45
C GLY A 259 -21.80 -16.47 59.11
N ALA A 260 -22.27 -17.31 60.04
CA ALA A 260 -23.48 -18.10 59.85
C ALA A 260 -24.81 -17.28 59.93
N GLY A 261 -24.73 -15.93 60.18
CA GLY A 261 -25.92 -15.10 60.41
C GLY A 261 -26.11 -13.91 59.45
N VAL A 262 -25.17 -13.61 58.58
CA VAL A 262 -25.27 -12.40 57.68
C VAL A 262 -25.89 -12.75 56.34
N ASP A 263 -27.00 -12.07 55.98
CA ASP A 263 -27.61 -12.21 54.65
C ASP A 263 -26.65 -11.72 53.55
N PRO A 264 -26.22 -12.60 52.62
CA PRO A 264 -25.36 -12.21 51.51
C PRO A 264 -25.96 -11.08 50.64
N ARG A 265 -27.28 -10.98 50.59
CA ARG A 265 -27.98 -9.94 49.80
C ARG A 265 -27.80 -8.56 50.43
N GLU A 266 -27.92 -8.45 51.75
CA GLU A 266 -27.71 -7.19 52.45
C GLU A 266 -26.26 -6.74 52.35
N ALA A 267 -25.31 -7.67 52.54
CA ALA A 267 -23.90 -7.40 52.41
C ALA A 267 -23.57 -6.88 50.98
N MET A 268 -24.14 -7.50 49.95
CA MET A 268 -23.95 -7.08 48.54
C MET A 268 -24.59 -5.73 48.24
N GLN A 269 -25.78 -5.42 48.74
CA GLN A 269 -26.41 -4.11 48.56
C GLN A 269 -25.57 -2.98 49.14
N ARG A 270 -25.00 -3.17 50.33
CA ARG A 270 -24.10 -2.20 50.98
C ARG A 270 -22.76 -2.11 50.23
N ALA A 271 -22.24 -3.23 49.72
CA ALA A 271 -21.03 -3.29 48.93
C ALA A 271 -21.19 -2.52 47.60
N ILE A 272 -22.25 -2.77 46.84
CA ILE A 272 -22.55 -2.06 45.58
C ILE A 272 -22.65 -0.57 45.86
N ARG A 273 -23.41 -0.14 46.89
CA ARG A 273 -23.55 1.26 47.25
C ARG A 273 -22.20 1.96 47.51
N SER A 274 -21.28 1.26 48.17
CA SER A 274 -19.95 1.81 48.48
C SER A 274 -18.96 1.72 47.28
N ALA A 275 -19.17 0.75 46.37
CA ALA A 275 -18.30 0.56 45.24
C ALA A 275 -18.65 1.49 44.04
N ILE A 276 -19.95 1.77 43.78
CA ILE A 276 -20.41 2.59 42.64
C ILE A 276 -19.59 3.88 42.48
N PRO A 277 -19.40 4.75 43.47
CA PRO A 277 -18.69 6.00 43.25
C PRO A 277 -17.24 5.80 42.81
N SER A 278 -16.54 4.81 43.35
CA SER A 278 -15.14 4.52 43.05
C SER A 278 -15.01 3.84 41.68
N VAL A 279 -15.83 2.82 41.40
CA VAL A 279 -15.77 2.07 40.12
C VAL A 279 -16.25 2.91 38.94
N CYS A 280 -17.38 3.66 39.09
CA CYS A 280 -17.86 4.52 38.05
C CYS A 280 -16.91 5.69 37.74
N SER A 281 -16.24 6.27 38.76
CA SER A 281 -15.25 7.31 38.52
C SER A 281 -14.07 6.78 37.73
N SER A 282 -13.56 5.62 38.12
CA SER A 282 -12.46 4.92 37.48
C SER A 282 -12.82 4.55 36.02
N SER A 283 -13.93 3.83 35.81
CA SER A 283 -14.35 3.46 34.46
C SER A 283 -14.63 4.65 33.55
N LEU A 284 -15.11 5.77 34.11
CA LEU A 284 -15.36 6.98 33.32
C LEU A 284 -14.06 7.64 32.83
N THR A 285 -13.00 7.64 33.66
CA THR A 285 -11.68 8.12 33.24
C THR A 285 -11.11 7.27 32.13
N THR A 286 -11.22 5.94 32.22
CA THR A 286 -10.78 5.01 31.17
C THR A 286 -11.59 5.20 29.90
N ILE A 287 -12.93 5.25 29.97
CA ILE A 287 -13.80 5.46 28.79
C ILE A 287 -13.46 6.79 28.10
N VAL A 288 -13.32 7.87 28.85
CA VAL A 288 -13.04 9.21 28.29
C VAL A 288 -11.62 9.26 27.70
N GLY A 289 -10.62 8.62 28.35
CA GLY A 289 -9.29 8.47 27.81
C GLY A 289 -9.27 7.73 26.47
N LEU A 290 -10.02 6.63 26.34
CA LEU A 290 -10.17 5.87 25.11
C LEU A 290 -10.93 6.66 24.02
N LEU A 291 -11.99 7.38 24.38
CA LEU A 291 -12.72 8.22 23.44
C LEU A 291 -11.89 9.42 22.95
N ALA A 292 -10.86 9.83 23.67
CA ALA A 292 -9.92 10.84 23.16
C ALA A 292 -9.22 10.42 21.86
N LEU A 293 -9.04 9.09 21.63
CA LEU A 293 -8.52 8.56 20.38
C LEU A 293 -9.41 8.88 19.16
N CYS A 294 -10.70 9.15 19.35
CA CYS A 294 -11.60 9.57 18.27
C CYS A 294 -11.21 10.92 17.64
N PHE A 295 -10.38 11.71 18.31
CA PHE A 295 -9.88 13.00 17.81
C PHE A 295 -8.59 12.88 17.02
N MET A 296 -8.07 11.66 16.84
CA MET A 296 -6.97 11.40 15.92
C MET A 296 -7.41 11.68 14.49
N ASN A 297 -6.52 12.26 13.70
CA ASN A 297 -6.73 12.42 12.26
C ASN A 297 -6.75 11.04 11.59
N PHE A 298 -5.94 10.12 12.06
CA PHE A 298 -5.91 8.75 11.61
C PHE A 298 -7.06 7.94 12.22
N LYS A 299 -7.98 7.50 11.39
CA LYS A 299 -9.28 6.94 11.84
C LYS A 299 -9.19 5.63 12.62
N ILE A 300 -8.05 4.92 12.57
CA ILE A 300 -7.84 3.71 13.37
C ILE A 300 -7.90 4.01 14.88
N GLY A 301 -7.49 5.22 15.29
CA GLY A 301 -7.64 5.67 16.68
C GLY A 301 -9.10 5.74 17.09
N ALA A 302 -9.98 6.23 16.23
CA ALA A 302 -11.42 6.28 16.49
C ALA A 302 -12.01 4.86 16.55
N ASP A 303 -11.60 3.98 15.66
CA ASP A 303 -12.04 2.58 15.62
C ASP A 303 -11.70 1.87 16.95
N LEU A 304 -10.43 1.90 17.34
CA LEU A 304 -9.96 1.28 18.59
C LEU A 304 -10.60 1.96 19.83
N GLY A 305 -10.67 3.30 19.81
CA GLY A 305 -11.22 4.07 20.91
C GLY A 305 -12.69 3.74 21.19
N ILE A 306 -13.51 3.63 20.14
CA ILE A 306 -14.93 3.29 20.25
C ILE A 306 -15.12 1.85 20.73
N VAL A 307 -14.41 0.88 20.11
CA VAL A 307 -14.54 -0.55 20.44
C VAL A 307 -14.11 -0.82 21.89
N LEU A 308 -12.99 -0.23 22.34
CA LEU A 308 -12.53 -0.39 23.72
C LEU A 308 -13.40 0.36 24.73
N ALA A 309 -13.80 1.62 24.46
CA ALA A 309 -14.67 2.38 25.35
C ALA A 309 -16.03 1.67 25.52
N LYS A 310 -16.61 1.16 24.45
CA LYS A 310 -17.81 0.31 24.47
C LYS A 310 -17.56 -0.96 25.31
N GLY A 311 -16.43 -1.63 25.11
CA GLY A 311 -16.03 -2.82 25.87
C GLY A 311 -15.93 -2.57 27.36
N VAL A 312 -15.28 -1.48 27.78
CA VAL A 312 -15.17 -1.05 29.19
C VAL A 312 -16.56 -0.73 29.77
N PHE A 313 -17.43 -0.04 29.00
CA PHE A 313 -18.80 0.25 29.42
C PHE A 313 -19.63 -1.02 29.62
N ILE A 314 -19.57 -1.98 28.69
CA ILE A 314 -20.25 -3.28 28.82
C ILE A 314 -19.71 -4.06 30.02
N SER A 315 -18.41 -4.04 30.24
CA SER A 315 -17.78 -4.67 31.41
C SER A 315 -18.24 -4.05 32.71
N LEU A 316 -18.36 -2.74 32.79
CA LEU A 316 -18.92 -2.04 33.94
C LEU A 316 -20.36 -2.48 34.23
N LEU A 317 -21.20 -2.62 33.19
CA LEU A 317 -22.55 -3.14 33.34
C LEU A 317 -22.54 -4.58 33.86
N CYS A 318 -21.69 -5.48 33.33
CA CYS A 318 -21.56 -6.86 33.78
C CYS A 318 -21.10 -6.94 35.26
N VAL A 319 -20.16 -6.09 35.67
CA VAL A 319 -19.68 -6.05 37.05
C VAL A 319 -20.77 -5.65 38.04
N PHE A 320 -21.70 -4.79 37.69
CA PHE A 320 -22.80 -4.41 38.58
C PHE A 320 -24.06 -5.24 38.43
N THR A 321 -24.23 -6.01 37.35
CA THR A 321 -25.44 -6.82 37.10
C THR A 321 -25.17 -8.33 37.25
N VAL A 322 -24.16 -8.84 36.53
CA VAL A 322 -23.86 -10.29 36.49
C VAL A 322 -23.06 -10.74 37.74
N LEU A 323 -21.95 -10.05 38.00
CA LEU A 323 -21.04 -10.45 39.09
C LEU A 323 -21.69 -10.49 40.49
N PRO A 324 -22.56 -9.55 40.91
CA PRO A 324 -23.27 -9.65 42.17
C PRO A 324 -24.15 -10.90 42.28
N GLY A 325 -24.83 -11.23 41.17
CA GLY A 325 -25.62 -12.44 41.06
C GLY A 325 -24.78 -13.71 41.27
N LEU A 326 -23.65 -13.80 40.60
CA LEU A 326 -22.70 -14.90 40.73
C LEU A 326 -22.11 -15.02 42.16
N ILE A 327 -21.65 -13.91 42.72
CA ILE A 327 -21.08 -13.91 44.08
C ILE A 327 -22.14 -14.37 45.10
N ILE A 328 -23.37 -13.92 45.02
CA ILE A 328 -24.45 -14.36 45.93
C ILE A 328 -24.80 -15.84 45.70
N LEU A 329 -24.84 -16.32 44.47
CA LEU A 329 -25.14 -17.71 44.13
C LEU A 329 -24.07 -18.65 44.68
N PHE A 330 -22.82 -18.29 44.56
CA PHE A 330 -21.68 -19.11 44.99
C PHE A 330 -21.13 -18.72 46.37
N ASP A 331 -21.83 -17.90 47.16
CA ASP A 331 -21.35 -17.39 48.47
C ASP A 331 -20.92 -18.50 49.43
N LYS A 332 -21.70 -19.58 49.55
CA LYS A 332 -21.33 -20.73 50.40
C LYS A 332 -20.02 -21.40 49.96
N LEU A 333 -19.79 -21.47 48.64
CA LEU A 333 -18.58 -22.06 48.09
C LEU A 333 -17.36 -21.12 48.26
N ILE A 334 -17.56 -19.81 48.08
CA ILE A 334 -16.54 -18.79 48.35
C ILE A 334 -16.05 -18.86 49.79
N GLN A 335 -16.95 -19.05 50.74
CA GLN A 335 -16.59 -19.19 52.15
C GLN A 335 -15.85 -20.50 52.45
N LYS A 336 -16.35 -21.63 51.95
CA LYS A 336 -15.76 -22.94 52.13
C LYS A 336 -14.32 -23.01 51.54
N THR A 337 -14.05 -22.29 50.49
CA THR A 337 -12.74 -22.24 49.80
C THR A 337 -11.92 -21.02 50.18
N SER A 338 -12.24 -20.38 51.30
CA SER A 338 -11.50 -19.22 51.82
C SER A 338 -10.07 -19.57 52.21
N LYS A 339 -9.12 -18.72 51.76
CA LYS A 339 -7.70 -18.87 52.05
C LYS A 339 -7.05 -17.55 52.48
N LYS A 340 -5.86 -17.63 53.05
CA LYS A 340 -5.05 -16.43 53.26
C LYS A 340 -4.44 -15.99 51.95
N SER A 341 -4.69 -14.76 51.53
CA SER A 341 -4.05 -14.14 50.38
C SER A 341 -2.66 -13.62 50.70
N LEU A 342 -1.87 -13.41 49.66
CA LEU A 342 -0.56 -12.77 49.79
C LEU A 342 -0.73 -11.36 50.38
N THR A 343 -0.06 -11.08 51.48
CA THR A 343 -0.05 -9.75 52.11
C THR A 343 1.31 -9.13 51.98
N VAL A 344 1.35 -7.95 51.35
CA VAL A 344 2.60 -7.18 51.22
C VAL A 344 2.79 -6.35 52.49
N PRO A 345 3.97 -6.41 53.13
CA PRO A 345 4.27 -5.62 54.33
C PRO A 345 4.52 -4.17 53.95
N THR A 346 3.50 -3.32 54.10
CA THR A 346 3.50 -1.92 53.65
C THR A 346 3.89 -0.90 54.70
N GLY A 347 3.95 -1.33 55.97
CA GLY A 347 4.17 -0.41 57.10
C GLY A 347 5.54 0.30 57.08
N GLY A 348 6.58 -0.39 56.61
CA GLY A 348 7.93 0.18 56.45
C GLY A 348 7.99 1.22 55.33
N LEU A 349 7.46 0.83 54.13
CA LEU A 349 7.41 1.70 52.96
C LEU A 349 6.65 2.98 53.23
N ALA A 350 5.42 2.89 53.75
CA ALA A 350 4.62 4.08 54.06
C ALA A 350 5.29 5.03 55.10
N ARG A 351 6.04 4.50 56.05
CA ARG A 351 6.83 5.31 57.00
C ARG A 351 7.99 6.00 56.32
N PHE A 352 8.72 5.31 55.47
CA PHE A 352 9.82 5.86 54.68
C PHE A 352 9.32 7.02 53.81
N GLU A 353 8.25 6.80 53.00
CA GLU A 353 7.70 7.82 52.13
C GLU A 353 7.16 9.04 52.85
N PHE A 354 6.54 8.84 54.01
CA PHE A 354 6.12 9.98 54.84
C PHE A 354 7.32 10.78 55.37
N SER A 355 8.42 10.12 55.74
CA SER A 355 9.64 10.80 56.19
C SER A 355 10.33 11.52 55.04
N ALA A 356 10.44 10.89 53.86
CA ALA A 356 11.11 11.39 52.69
C ALA A 356 10.20 12.24 51.74
N ARG A 357 8.95 12.53 52.12
CA ARG A 357 7.92 13.16 51.26
C ARG A 357 8.37 14.41 50.53
N ILE A 358 9.19 15.29 51.17
CA ILE A 358 9.68 16.51 50.51
C ILE A 358 10.70 16.14 49.44
N VAL A 359 11.66 15.24 49.78
CA VAL A 359 12.68 14.78 48.85
C VAL A 359 12.05 14.09 47.66
N ILE A 360 11.05 13.23 47.90
CA ILE A 360 10.29 12.54 46.84
C ILE A 360 9.58 13.55 45.92
N SER A 361 8.96 14.58 46.49
CA SER A 361 8.28 15.61 45.68
C SER A 361 9.25 16.42 44.80
N ILE A 362 10.43 16.74 45.37
CA ILE A 362 11.48 17.43 44.60
C ILE A 362 12.04 16.50 43.51
N LEU A 363 12.33 15.25 43.82
CA LEU A 363 12.80 14.22 42.91
C LEU A 363 11.82 14.03 41.75
N PHE A 364 10.50 14.01 42.03
CA PHE A 364 9.47 13.93 41.02
C PHE A 364 9.57 15.08 40.00
N VAL A 365 9.76 16.32 40.45
CA VAL A 365 9.91 17.48 39.56
C VAL A 365 11.15 17.33 38.66
N PHE A 366 12.28 16.90 39.25
CA PHE A 366 13.51 16.67 38.46
C PHE A 366 13.33 15.53 37.43
N ILE A 367 12.71 14.41 37.82
CA ILE A 367 12.43 13.32 36.89
C ILE A 367 11.50 13.82 35.77
N PHE A 368 10.43 14.54 36.13
CA PHE A 368 9.48 15.04 35.13
C PHE A 368 10.15 15.94 34.07
N VAL A 369 10.96 16.90 34.53
CA VAL A 369 11.69 17.81 33.64
C VAL A 369 12.72 17.03 32.80
N GLY A 370 13.47 16.11 33.43
CA GLY A 370 14.47 15.30 32.69
C GLY A 370 13.85 14.45 31.59
N VAL A 371 12.80 13.69 31.89
CA VAL A 371 12.15 12.83 30.88
C VAL A 371 11.35 13.62 29.85
N PHE A 372 10.86 14.82 30.17
CA PHE A 372 10.20 15.70 29.22
C PHE A 372 11.14 16.07 28.06
N PHE A 373 12.42 16.36 28.34
CA PHE A 373 13.41 16.63 27.30
C PHE A 373 13.98 15.35 26.68
N ALA A 374 14.11 14.26 27.47
CA ALA A 374 14.69 13.00 26.98
C ALA A 374 13.76 12.24 26.01
N ARG A 375 12.44 12.41 26.10
CA ARG A 375 11.46 11.74 25.24
C ARG A 375 11.66 11.96 23.74
N ASN A 376 12.27 13.11 23.36
CA ASN A 376 12.54 13.46 21.98
C ASN A 376 13.67 12.65 21.32
N LYS A 377 14.38 11.81 22.10
CA LYS A 377 15.43 10.91 21.61
C LYS A 377 14.89 9.53 21.21
N ALA A 378 13.61 9.28 21.38
CA ALA A 378 12.98 8.04 20.95
C ALA A 378 12.93 8.01 19.41
N GLU A 379 13.44 6.96 18.81
CA GLU A 379 13.30 6.70 17.40
C GLU A 379 11.88 6.26 17.10
N ILE A 380 11.27 6.86 16.10
CA ILE A 380 9.89 6.59 15.71
C ILE A 380 9.89 6.05 14.29
N THR A 381 9.31 4.89 14.08
CA THR A 381 9.12 4.30 12.76
C THR A 381 7.69 4.51 12.29
N TYR A 382 7.55 4.77 11.00
CA TYR A 382 6.25 5.03 10.36
C TYR A 382 5.79 3.88 9.47
N GLY A 383 6.66 2.92 9.18
CA GLY A 383 6.35 1.73 8.40
C GLY A 383 5.62 0.66 9.19
N SER A 384 5.07 -0.29 8.47
CA SER A 384 4.51 -1.50 9.09
C SER A 384 5.64 -2.35 9.66
N PRO A 385 5.53 -2.85 10.92
CA PRO A 385 6.54 -3.75 11.45
C PRO A 385 6.68 -4.98 10.57
N ILE A 386 7.89 -5.24 10.10
CA ILE A 386 8.19 -6.37 9.22
C ILE A 386 8.02 -7.67 10.00
N GLN A 387 7.32 -8.65 9.43
CA GLN A 387 7.33 -10.01 9.97
C GLN A 387 8.76 -10.55 9.91
N ASN A 388 9.33 -10.86 11.06
CA ASN A 388 10.69 -11.36 11.19
C ASN A 388 10.71 -12.87 10.87
N ASN A 389 10.55 -13.24 9.60
CA ASN A 389 10.66 -14.61 9.11
C ASN A 389 12.06 -14.90 8.53
N GLU A 390 12.37 -16.14 8.25
CA GLU A 390 13.68 -16.54 7.72
C GLU A 390 13.99 -15.91 6.37
N ILE A 391 12.97 -15.75 5.52
CA ILE A 391 13.11 -15.12 4.21
C ILE A 391 13.47 -13.65 4.35
N SER A 392 12.82 -12.92 5.25
CA SER A 392 13.05 -11.47 5.42
C SER A 392 14.44 -11.15 5.98
N LYS A 393 15.11 -12.12 6.63
CA LYS A 393 16.50 -11.97 7.09
C LYS A 393 17.50 -11.99 5.93
N VAL A 394 17.20 -12.70 4.85
CA VAL A 394 18.05 -12.82 3.66
C VAL A 394 17.64 -11.84 2.59
N PHE A 395 16.37 -11.82 2.26
CA PHE A 395 15.77 -10.95 1.25
C PHE A 395 14.85 -9.92 1.93
N PRO A 396 15.11 -8.62 1.82
CA PRO A 396 14.23 -7.59 2.33
C PRO A 396 12.85 -7.68 1.66
N HIS A 397 11.85 -7.11 2.30
CA HIS A 397 10.50 -7.02 1.70
C HIS A 397 10.50 -6.09 0.50
N ASP A 398 9.76 -6.48 -0.54
CA ASP A 398 9.48 -5.61 -1.67
C ASP A 398 8.57 -4.46 -1.19
N ASN A 399 9.05 -3.25 -1.37
CA ASN A 399 8.29 -2.04 -1.11
C ASN A 399 7.86 -1.45 -2.45
N ARG A 400 6.57 -1.61 -2.78
CA ARG A 400 6.01 -1.11 -4.03
C ARG A 400 5.52 0.31 -3.85
N ILE A 401 5.98 1.20 -4.73
CA ILE A 401 5.51 2.57 -4.82
C ILE A 401 4.88 2.75 -6.20
N VAL A 402 3.67 3.28 -6.24
CA VAL A 402 2.94 3.57 -7.47
C VAL A 402 2.78 5.08 -7.59
N LEU A 403 3.28 5.64 -8.68
CA LEU A 403 2.96 6.99 -9.10
C LEU A 403 1.82 6.90 -10.11
N LEU A 404 0.67 7.45 -9.75
CA LEU A 404 -0.49 7.65 -10.62
C LEU A 404 -0.42 9.08 -11.13
N TYR A 405 -0.25 9.29 -12.44
CA TYR A 405 -0.06 10.61 -13.05
C TYR A 405 -1.03 10.83 -14.21
N SER A 406 -1.31 12.09 -14.54
CA SER A 406 -2.21 12.45 -15.63
C SER A 406 -1.64 12.01 -16.98
N ASN A 407 -2.49 11.45 -17.87
CA ASN A 407 -2.10 11.06 -19.23
C ASN A 407 -1.52 12.23 -20.04
N THR A 408 -1.82 13.48 -19.65
CA THR A 408 -1.27 14.69 -20.30
C THR A 408 0.23 14.89 -20.06
N ASP A 409 0.79 14.20 -19.08
CA ASP A 409 2.20 14.31 -18.69
C ASP A 409 3.06 13.13 -19.16
N GLU A 410 2.54 12.28 -20.05
CA GLU A 410 3.24 11.09 -20.56
C GLU A 410 4.65 11.43 -21.11
N ASP A 411 4.75 12.53 -21.84
CA ASP A 411 6.03 12.96 -22.43
C ASP A 411 7.08 13.37 -21.38
N LYS A 412 6.66 13.71 -20.15
CA LYS A 412 7.53 14.16 -19.05
C LYS A 412 7.99 13.01 -18.17
N ILE A 413 7.35 11.86 -18.28
CA ILE A 413 7.64 10.68 -17.46
C ILE A 413 9.06 10.15 -17.69
N ALA A 414 9.63 10.36 -18.87
CA ALA A 414 11.01 9.99 -19.17
C ALA A 414 12.01 10.63 -18.18
N GLU A 415 11.81 11.90 -17.79
CA GLU A 415 12.68 12.58 -16.84
C GLU A 415 12.58 11.99 -15.42
N ILE A 416 11.39 11.54 -15.03
CA ILE A 416 11.18 10.84 -13.76
C ILE A 416 11.80 9.45 -13.81
N LEU A 417 11.66 8.75 -14.93
CA LEU A 417 12.26 7.44 -15.15
C LEU A 417 13.79 7.49 -15.06
N ASP A 418 14.41 8.52 -15.67
CA ASP A 418 15.85 8.73 -15.64
C ASP A 418 16.37 9.03 -14.22
N TYR A 419 15.59 9.63 -13.36
CA TYR A 419 15.91 9.85 -11.96
C TYR A 419 15.75 8.59 -11.12
N VAL A 420 14.65 7.85 -11.32
CA VAL A 420 14.27 6.72 -10.47
C VAL A 420 15.08 5.45 -10.81
N SER A 421 15.28 5.16 -12.11
CA SER A 421 15.91 3.90 -12.54
C SER A 421 17.33 3.66 -12.04
N PRO A 422 18.22 4.67 -11.93
CA PRO A 422 19.58 4.47 -11.44
C PRO A 422 19.70 4.45 -9.91
N HIS A 423 18.61 4.66 -9.16
CA HIS A 423 18.66 4.73 -7.71
C HIS A 423 18.93 3.34 -7.09
N ASP A 424 19.93 3.24 -6.22
CA ASP A 424 20.40 1.97 -5.64
C ASP A 424 19.31 1.15 -4.93
N GLY A 425 18.26 1.79 -4.44
CA GLY A 425 17.13 1.12 -3.79
C GLY A 425 16.02 0.63 -4.74
N VAL A 426 16.07 0.98 -6.04
CA VAL A 426 15.03 0.62 -7.01
C VAL A 426 15.42 -0.64 -7.76
N VAL A 427 14.55 -1.64 -7.72
CA VAL A 427 14.76 -2.95 -8.36
C VAL A 427 14.25 -2.97 -9.80
N SER A 428 13.05 -2.43 -10.00
CA SER A 428 12.41 -2.39 -11.31
C SER A 428 11.40 -1.24 -11.37
N VAL A 429 11.24 -0.72 -12.57
CA VAL A 429 10.24 0.28 -12.90
C VAL A 429 9.42 -0.21 -14.08
N ASN A 430 8.11 -0.18 -13.95
CA ASN A 430 7.16 -0.52 -15.01
C ASN A 430 6.24 0.67 -15.27
N THR A 431 6.36 1.24 -16.46
CA THR A 431 5.49 2.31 -16.94
C THR A 431 5.26 2.13 -18.46
N TYR A 432 4.28 2.81 -19.00
CA TYR A 432 4.04 2.76 -20.45
C TYR A 432 5.28 3.25 -21.23
N ALA A 433 5.92 4.31 -20.78
CA ALA A 433 7.09 4.91 -21.43
C ALA A 433 8.28 3.96 -21.60
N ASN A 434 8.54 3.03 -20.66
CA ASN A 434 9.66 2.08 -20.74
C ASN A 434 9.24 0.66 -21.17
N THR A 435 8.01 0.47 -21.54
CA THR A 435 7.46 -0.81 -22.02
C THR A 435 6.85 -0.64 -23.41
N LEU A 436 5.55 -0.54 -23.50
CA LEU A 436 4.81 -0.46 -24.76
C LEU A 436 4.93 0.90 -25.47
N GLY A 437 5.19 1.96 -24.74
CA GLY A 437 5.41 3.31 -25.25
C GLY A 437 6.85 3.59 -25.67
N LEU A 438 7.77 2.63 -25.45
CA LEU A 438 9.15 2.80 -25.81
C LEU A 438 9.27 2.98 -27.33
N LYS A 439 9.98 4.04 -27.74
CA LYS A 439 10.15 4.38 -29.16
C LYS A 439 11.52 3.90 -29.64
N TYR A 440 11.50 3.23 -30.78
CA TYR A 440 12.67 2.65 -31.43
C TYR A 440 12.93 3.35 -32.75
N ASP A 441 14.17 3.46 -33.16
CA ASP A 441 14.50 3.74 -34.57
C ASP A 441 14.27 2.49 -35.46
N SER A 442 14.41 2.61 -36.75
CA SER A 442 14.09 1.50 -37.67
C SER A 442 14.95 0.26 -37.46
N SER A 443 16.24 0.41 -37.10
CA SER A 443 17.17 -0.70 -36.84
C SER A 443 16.90 -1.36 -35.49
N GLU A 444 16.67 -0.57 -34.44
CA GLU A 444 16.26 -1.04 -33.12
C GLU A 444 14.92 -1.81 -33.20
N MET A 445 13.93 -1.25 -33.91
CA MET A 445 12.62 -1.87 -34.13
C MET A 445 12.73 -3.20 -34.89
N PHE A 446 13.54 -3.23 -35.94
CA PHE A 446 13.79 -4.46 -36.70
C PHE A 446 14.40 -5.55 -35.79
N SER A 447 15.41 -5.19 -34.98
CA SER A 447 16.05 -6.10 -34.05
C SER A 447 15.05 -6.63 -33.01
N TYR A 448 14.20 -5.76 -32.48
CA TYR A 448 13.19 -6.10 -31.49
C TYR A 448 12.13 -7.07 -32.04
N ILE A 449 11.57 -6.76 -33.23
CA ILE A 449 10.55 -7.62 -33.86
C ILE A 449 11.15 -8.94 -34.33
N SER A 450 12.38 -8.93 -34.85
CA SER A 450 13.07 -10.15 -35.27
C SER A 450 13.34 -11.08 -34.09
N GLY A 451 13.70 -10.52 -32.93
CA GLY A 451 13.80 -11.24 -31.67
C GLY A 451 12.48 -11.88 -31.25
N MET A 452 11.42 -11.09 -31.21
CA MET A 452 10.07 -11.61 -30.90
C MET A 452 9.63 -12.73 -31.85
N LEU A 453 9.83 -12.55 -33.15
CA LEU A 453 9.46 -13.56 -34.14
C LEU A 453 10.25 -14.87 -33.94
N SER A 454 11.52 -14.79 -33.56
CA SER A 454 12.33 -15.99 -33.26
C SER A 454 11.81 -16.76 -32.06
N ASP A 455 11.35 -16.08 -31.03
CA ASP A 455 10.81 -16.66 -29.81
C ASP A 455 9.43 -17.31 -30.01
N PHE A 456 8.62 -16.78 -30.94
CA PHE A 456 7.29 -17.29 -31.26
C PHE A 456 7.22 -18.31 -32.41
N GLY A 457 8.33 -18.84 -32.88
CA GLY A 457 8.34 -19.92 -33.87
C GLY A 457 8.81 -19.52 -35.29
N GLY A 458 9.44 -18.35 -35.41
CA GLY A 458 10.21 -17.95 -36.56
C GLY A 458 9.42 -17.61 -37.84
N SER A 459 10.09 -17.66 -38.97
CA SER A 459 9.63 -17.27 -40.31
C SER A 459 8.37 -17.99 -40.83
N SER A 460 7.89 -19.05 -40.16
CA SER A 460 6.65 -19.75 -40.55
C SER A 460 5.39 -18.91 -40.34
N LEU A 461 5.49 -17.83 -39.56
CA LEU A 461 4.37 -16.92 -39.30
C LEU A 461 4.19 -15.86 -40.40
N LEU A 462 5.24 -15.57 -41.16
CA LEU A 462 5.22 -14.53 -42.21
C LEU A 462 4.95 -15.09 -43.63
N GLY A 463 4.77 -16.42 -43.78
CA GLY A 463 4.59 -17.06 -45.08
C GLY A 463 5.80 -16.83 -46.00
N ASP A 464 5.54 -16.47 -47.25
CA ASP A 464 6.59 -16.14 -48.23
C ASP A 464 7.14 -14.71 -48.13
N PHE A 465 6.71 -13.96 -47.08
CA PHE A 465 7.11 -12.57 -46.91
C PHE A 465 8.47 -12.48 -46.19
N THR A 466 9.45 -11.91 -46.85
CA THR A 466 10.78 -11.63 -46.30
C THR A 466 10.74 -10.30 -45.53
N PHE A 467 10.81 -10.41 -44.23
CA PHE A 467 10.93 -9.24 -43.34
C PHE A 467 12.45 -8.97 -43.13
N ASP A 468 12.93 -7.88 -43.70
CA ASP A 468 14.32 -7.43 -43.58
C ASP A 468 14.40 -5.99 -43.03
N GLU A 469 15.64 -5.54 -42.77
CA GLU A 469 15.89 -4.18 -42.28
C GLU A 469 15.48 -3.10 -43.26
N SER A 470 15.56 -3.38 -44.58
CA SER A 470 15.16 -2.46 -45.65
C SER A 470 13.65 -2.23 -45.64
N MET A 471 12.90 -3.29 -45.36
CA MET A 471 11.45 -3.22 -45.22
C MET A 471 11.06 -2.43 -43.96
N MET A 472 11.75 -2.59 -42.87
CA MET A 472 11.50 -1.79 -41.67
C MET A 472 11.81 -0.32 -41.88
N ARG A 473 12.92 -0.01 -42.55
CA ARG A 473 13.26 1.37 -42.95
C ARG A 473 12.19 1.98 -43.86
N PHE A 474 11.64 1.20 -44.76
CA PHE A 474 10.55 1.63 -45.64
C PHE A 474 9.25 1.91 -44.84
N LEU A 475 8.89 1.08 -43.89
CA LEU A 475 7.74 1.34 -42.98
C LEU A 475 7.88 2.64 -42.20
N TYR A 476 9.06 2.92 -41.71
CA TYR A 476 9.35 4.18 -41.01
C TYR A 476 9.22 5.38 -41.90
N TYR A 477 9.62 5.21 -43.13
CA TYR A 477 9.60 6.25 -44.12
C TYR A 477 8.18 6.51 -44.68
N ASP A 478 7.41 5.50 -44.99
CA ASP A 478 6.03 5.65 -45.44
C ASP A 478 5.19 6.46 -44.44
N HIS A 479 5.51 6.34 -43.16
CA HIS A 479 4.92 7.20 -42.10
C HIS A 479 5.26 8.70 -42.30
N PHE A 480 6.44 9.02 -42.84
CA PHE A 480 6.82 10.40 -43.15
C PHE A 480 6.30 10.90 -44.53
N ALA A 481 6.03 9.99 -45.46
CA ALA A 481 5.68 10.30 -46.84
C ALA A 481 4.34 11.05 -46.99
N GLU A 482 3.45 10.92 -46.03
CA GLU A 482 2.15 11.63 -46.03
C GLU A 482 2.27 13.16 -46.07
N THR A 483 3.47 13.74 -45.98
CA THR A 483 3.71 15.20 -45.85
C THR A 483 4.39 15.84 -47.08
N THR A 484 4.83 15.08 -48.09
CA THR A 484 5.59 15.62 -49.22
C THR A 484 4.90 15.46 -50.55
N GLY A 485 4.11 16.48 -50.91
CA GLY A 485 3.45 16.59 -52.25
C GLY A 485 4.36 16.96 -53.43
N ASP A 486 5.67 16.77 -53.30
CA ASP A 486 6.64 17.11 -54.36
C ASP A 486 6.76 15.99 -55.41
N GLY A 487 6.49 16.35 -56.71
CA GLY A 487 6.70 15.43 -57.80
C GLY A 487 8.16 15.12 -58.10
N LEU A 488 8.42 14.05 -58.84
CA LEU A 488 9.75 13.69 -59.34
C LEU A 488 9.92 14.07 -60.82
N THR A 489 11.15 14.37 -61.20
CA THR A 489 11.50 14.45 -62.61
C THR A 489 11.67 13.03 -63.14
N LEU A 490 11.56 12.83 -64.43
CA LEU A 490 11.75 11.54 -65.07
C LEU A 490 13.19 11.04 -64.92
N GLU A 491 14.18 11.93 -64.92
CA GLU A 491 15.58 11.59 -64.63
C GLU A 491 15.81 11.10 -63.23
N GLU A 492 15.21 11.79 -62.24
CA GLU A 492 15.30 11.35 -60.82
C GLU A 492 14.69 9.97 -60.62
N LEU A 493 13.49 9.73 -61.14
CA LEU A 493 12.81 8.44 -61.03
C LEU A 493 13.62 7.31 -61.65
N ILE A 494 14.05 7.47 -62.92
CA ILE A 494 14.75 6.43 -63.66
C ILE A 494 16.13 6.15 -63.03
N THR A 495 16.80 7.20 -62.59
CA THR A 495 18.11 7.03 -61.88
C THR A 495 17.92 6.27 -60.61
N PHE A 496 16.91 6.58 -59.84
CA PHE A 496 16.60 5.85 -58.62
C PHE A 496 16.22 4.39 -58.87
N VAL A 497 15.36 4.14 -59.85
CA VAL A 497 14.98 2.78 -60.20
C VAL A 497 16.21 1.95 -60.63
N ASN A 498 17.10 2.48 -61.45
CA ASN A 498 18.27 1.73 -61.92
C ASN A 498 19.33 1.52 -60.82
N ASN A 499 19.60 2.54 -59.99
CA ASN A 499 20.70 2.48 -59.04
C ASN A 499 20.31 1.86 -57.71
N ASP A 500 19.07 2.03 -57.28
CA ASP A 500 18.62 1.63 -55.94
C ASP A 500 17.62 0.46 -55.98
N ILE A 501 16.60 0.48 -56.82
CA ILE A 501 15.61 -0.60 -56.90
C ILE A 501 16.16 -1.84 -57.59
N LEU A 502 16.73 -1.70 -58.82
CA LEU A 502 17.24 -2.86 -59.55
C LEU A 502 18.54 -3.43 -59.00
N SER A 503 19.28 -2.69 -58.18
CA SER A 503 20.45 -3.17 -57.45
C SER A 503 20.09 -3.94 -56.17
N ASN A 504 18.89 -3.72 -55.62
CA ASN A 504 18.42 -4.46 -54.46
C ASN A 504 17.69 -5.75 -54.90
N PRO A 505 18.20 -6.94 -54.54
CA PRO A 505 17.59 -8.21 -54.93
C PRO A 505 16.14 -8.39 -54.50
N THR A 506 15.77 -7.83 -53.35
CA THR A 506 14.42 -7.92 -52.79
C THR A 506 13.41 -7.13 -53.66
N TYR A 507 13.79 -5.93 -54.09
CA TYR A 507 12.92 -5.11 -54.95
C TYR A 507 12.94 -5.57 -56.41
N ALA A 508 14.10 -5.96 -56.90
CA ALA A 508 14.24 -6.47 -58.28
C ALA A 508 13.42 -7.74 -58.52
N ALA A 509 13.29 -8.61 -57.50
CA ALA A 509 12.49 -9.84 -57.59
C ALA A 509 10.99 -9.60 -57.73
N GLN A 510 10.51 -8.38 -57.43
CA GLN A 510 9.08 -8.00 -57.57
C GLN A 510 8.74 -7.55 -59.00
N LEU A 511 9.75 -7.35 -59.89
CA LEU A 511 9.58 -6.91 -61.24
C LEU A 511 9.75 -8.11 -62.21
N ASP A 512 8.97 -8.14 -63.30
CA ASP A 512 9.17 -9.17 -64.32
C ASP A 512 10.48 -8.93 -65.14
N GLU A 513 11.04 -10.04 -65.65
CA GLU A 513 12.34 -10.02 -66.33
C GLU A 513 12.36 -9.08 -67.54
N ALA A 514 11.21 -8.92 -68.25
CA ALA A 514 11.09 -8.03 -69.38
C ALA A 514 11.20 -6.56 -68.99
N THR A 515 10.47 -6.18 -67.93
CA THR A 515 10.51 -4.81 -67.37
C THR A 515 11.90 -4.47 -66.85
N VAL A 516 12.59 -5.39 -66.14
CA VAL A 516 13.98 -5.20 -65.67
C VAL A 516 14.94 -4.98 -66.87
N SER A 517 14.76 -5.78 -67.92
CA SER A 517 15.58 -5.63 -69.17
C SER A 517 15.38 -4.29 -69.84
N GLU A 518 14.15 -3.85 -70.02
CA GLU A 518 13.78 -2.55 -70.63
C GLU A 518 14.32 -1.40 -69.80
N LEU A 519 14.15 -1.41 -68.47
CA LEU A 519 14.65 -0.35 -67.59
C LEU A 519 16.17 -0.25 -67.62
N LYS A 520 16.91 -1.35 -67.70
CA LYS A 520 18.37 -1.38 -67.80
C LYS A 520 18.87 -0.85 -69.16
N GLU A 521 18.11 -1.07 -70.21
CA GLU A 521 18.46 -0.65 -71.56
C GLU A 521 18.17 0.86 -71.78
N PHE A 522 17.00 1.36 -71.37
CA PHE A 522 16.59 2.72 -71.53
C PHE A 522 17.00 3.70 -70.47
N GLY A 523 17.13 3.24 -69.22
CA GLY A 523 17.46 4.09 -68.11
C GLY A 523 18.67 5.01 -68.32
N PRO A 524 19.80 4.50 -68.78
CA PRO A 524 21.00 5.29 -69.01
C PRO A 524 20.81 6.42 -70.10
N LEU A 525 19.77 6.30 -70.93
CA LEU A 525 19.47 7.29 -71.97
C LEU A 525 18.60 8.45 -71.49
N CYS A 526 18.00 8.32 -70.33
CA CYS A 526 17.05 9.28 -69.81
C CYS A 526 17.71 10.33 -68.88
N SER A 527 19.01 10.57 -69.00
CA SER A 527 19.70 11.65 -68.26
C SER A 527 20.02 12.85 -69.19
N LYS A 528 20.06 14.06 -68.65
CA LYS A 528 20.48 15.27 -69.38
C LYS A 528 21.86 15.07 -69.95
N ALA A 529 22.78 14.48 -69.28
CA ALA A 529 24.12 14.21 -69.73
C ALA A 529 24.15 13.29 -70.93
N ALA A 530 23.29 12.25 -70.96
CA ALA A 530 23.17 11.34 -72.10
C ALA A 530 22.53 11.99 -73.28
N LEU A 531 21.50 12.85 -73.09
CA LEU A 531 20.76 13.55 -74.14
C LEU A 531 21.58 14.67 -74.80
N THR A 532 22.51 15.32 -74.08
CA THR A 532 23.37 16.36 -74.55
C THR A 532 24.72 15.87 -75.10
N SER A 533 25.04 14.62 -74.86
CA SER A 533 26.32 14.01 -75.36
C SER A 533 26.27 13.90 -76.89
N ALA A 534 27.36 14.34 -77.53
CA ALA A 534 27.50 14.25 -79.01
C ALA A 534 27.74 12.75 -79.42
N ARG A 535 26.94 12.25 -80.33
CA ARG A 535 26.96 10.87 -80.78
C ARG A 535 27.20 10.78 -82.27
N THR A 536 27.79 9.72 -82.71
CA THR A 536 28.04 9.45 -84.16
C THR A 536 26.76 8.96 -84.83
N SER A 537 26.73 9.01 -86.15
CA SER A 537 25.61 8.44 -86.91
C SER A 537 25.38 6.94 -86.74
N ALA A 538 26.47 6.20 -86.47
CA ALA A 538 26.38 4.77 -86.22
C ALA A 538 25.69 4.49 -84.83
N GLU A 539 26.04 5.24 -83.79
CA GLU A 539 25.40 5.14 -82.50
C GLU A 539 23.93 5.53 -82.53
N LEU A 540 23.55 6.67 -83.16
CA LEU A 540 22.19 7.11 -83.32
C LEU A 540 21.35 6.10 -84.16
N SER A 541 21.95 5.53 -85.24
CA SER A 541 21.33 4.49 -86.04
C SER A 541 21.00 3.24 -85.24
N SER A 542 21.92 2.81 -84.36
CA SER A 542 21.69 1.71 -83.49
C SER A 542 20.61 2.00 -82.42
N MET A 543 20.58 3.20 -81.87
CA MET A 543 19.62 3.61 -80.85
C MET A 543 18.19 3.77 -81.37
N PHE A 544 18.00 4.34 -82.54
CA PHE A 544 16.66 4.69 -83.02
C PHE A 544 16.19 3.77 -84.13
N GLY A 545 16.95 2.78 -84.58
CA GLY A 545 16.59 1.86 -85.64
C GLY A 545 16.46 2.54 -86.99
N VAL A 546 16.96 3.77 -87.10
CA VAL A 546 16.92 4.58 -88.37
C VAL A 546 18.14 4.22 -89.21
N LYS A 547 17.95 4.11 -90.60
CA LYS A 547 19.09 3.81 -91.42
C LYS A 547 20.19 4.82 -91.23
N LYS A 548 21.41 4.34 -91.13
CA LYS A 548 22.59 5.16 -90.90
C LYS A 548 22.79 6.23 -92.03
N ASP A 549 22.53 5.85 -93.27
CA ASP A 549 22.66 6.74 -94.42
C ASP A 549 21.78 7.99 -94.36
N HIS A 550 20.56 7.89 -93.66
CA HIS A 550 19.69 9.02 -93.50
C HIS A 550 20.24 9.99 -92.39
N ILE A 551 20.85 9.46 -91.38
CA ILE A 551 21.47 10.23 -90.30
C ILE A 551 22.77 10.87 -90.86
N ASP A 552 23.59 10.12 -91.60
CA ASP A 552 24.81 10.65 -92.24
C ASP A 552 24.48 11.81 -93.19
N LEU A 553 23.37 11.73 -94.01
CA LEU A 553 22.95 12.79 -94.85
C LEU A 553 22.52 14.05 -94.06
N LEU A 554 21.79 13.90 -92.96
CA LEU A 554 21.40 14.98 -92.09
C LEU A 554 22.60 15.64 -91.44
N MET A 555 23.55 14.82 -90.92
CA MET A 555 24.76 15.34 -90.25
C MET A 555 25.68 16.06 -91.28
N THR A 556 25.74 15.55 -92.55
CA THR A 556 26.44 16.24 -93.59
C THR A 556 25.80 17.57 -93.92
N TYR A 557 24.47 17.64 -94.01
CA TYR A 557 23.71 18.91 -94.22
C TYR A 557 23.92 19.92 -93.14
N LEU A 558 24.00 19.44 -91.82
CA LEU A 558 24.26 20.25 -90.65
C LEU A 558 25.77 20.61 -90.51
N ASN A 559 26.64 20.00 -91.36
CA ASN A 559 28.09 20.14 -91.32
C ASN A 559 28.69 19.74 -89.96
N VAL A 560 28.20 18.60 -89.33
CA VAL A 560 28.65 18.07 -88.04
C VAL A 560 29.08 16.60 -88.21
N ASN A 561 30.08 16.14 -87.47
CA ASN A 561 30.53 14.73 -87.44
C ASN A 561 29.89 13.93 -86.31
N SER A 562 29.35 14.59 -85.29
CA SER A 562 28.56 14.05 -84.18
C SER A 562 27.50 15.09 -83.76
N ILE A 563 26.37 14.63 -83.30
CA ILE A 563 25.25 15.47 -82.85
C ILE A 563 24.65 14.90 -81.56
N SER A 564 24.19 15.77 -80.71
CA SER A 564 23.44 15.37 -79.52
C SER A 564 21.98 14.97 -79.91
N ILE A 565 21.31 14.19 -79.03
CA ILE A 565 19.89 13.82 -79.23
C ILE A 565 19.03 15.08 -79.25
N VAL A 566 19.31 16.01 -78.37
CA VAL A 566 18.63 17.32 -78.27
C VAL A 566 18.79 18.06 -79.56
N ASP A 567 20.01 18.28 -80.06
CA ASP A 567 20.28 19.01 -81.24
C ASP A 567 19.73 18.33 -82.56
N LEU A 568 19.74 16.99 -82.57
CA LEU A 568 19.16 16.18 -83.66
C LEU A 568 17.65 16.42 -83.76
N LEU A 569 16.92 16.36 -82.65
CA LEU A 569 15.48 16.60 -82.57
C LEU A 569 15.16 18.06 -82.92
N ASP A 570 15.95 19.00 -82.46
CA ASP A 570 15.83 20.43 -82.82
C ASP A 570 16.04 20.65 -84.33
N ALA A 571 17.04 20.01 -84.86
CA ALA A 571 17.33 20.08 -86.33
C ALA A 571 16.17 19.53 -87.15
N LEU A 572 15.58 18.40 -86.76
CA LEU A 572 14.46 17.78 -87.47
C LEU A 572 13.16 18.62 -87.51
N GLN A 573 13.02 19.61 -86.60
CA GLN A 573 11.90 20.53 -86.51
C GLN A 573 12.16 21.82 -87.30
N ARG A 574 13.36 22.06 -87.79
CA ARG A 574 13.68 23.22 -88.59
C ARG A 574 13.00 23.20 -89.95
N SER A 575 12.45 24.30 -90.38
CA SER A 575 11.71 24.44 -91.71
C SER A 575 12.59 24.11 -92.89
N ASP A 576 13.87 24.50 -92.86
CA ASP A 576 14.82 24.21 -93.92
C ASP A 576 15.12 22.71 -94.09
N ILE A 577 15.30 22.05 -92.99
CA ILE A 577 15.55 20.59 -92.91
C ILE A 577 14.27 19.81 -93.30
N SER A 578 13.10 20.22 -92.79
CA SER A 578 11.82 19.68 -93.21
C SER A 578 11.56 19.78 -94.70
N THR A 579 12.00 20.89 -95.33
CA THR A 579 11.88 21.07 -96.81
C THR A 579 12.87 20.17 -97.52
N ALA A 580 14.10 20.12 -97.10
CA ALA A 580 15.12 19.23 -97.69
C ALA A 580 14.73 17.73 -97.55
N LEU A 581 14.22 17.29 -96.44
CA LEU A 581 13.71 15.89 -96.22
C LEU A 581 12.46 15.59 -97.13
N SER A 582 11.64 16.59 -97.37
CA SER A 582 10.49 16.42 -98.33
C SER A 582 10.89 16.21 -99.78
N LEU A 583 12.07 16.77 -100.22
CA LEU A 583 12.59 16.52 -101.56
C LEU A 583 13.17 15.09 -101.74
N LEU A 584 13.50 14.41 -100.60
CA LEU A 584 14.04 13.04 -100.58
C LEU A 584 12.96 11.99 -100.26
N GLY A 585 11.70 12.31 -100.39
CA GLY A 585 10.60 11.39 -100.12
C GLY A 585 9.74 11.72 -98.94
N GLY A 586 10.15 12.77 -98.19
CA GLY A 586 9.44 13.33 -97.05
C GLY A 586 9.40 12.42 -95.78
N LEU A 587 9.19 13.03 -94.67
CA LEU A 587 8.86 12.28 -93.43
C LEU A 587 7.38 11.92 -93.49
N SER A 588 7.07 10.65 -93.28
CA SER A 588 5.70 10.21 -93.11
C SER A 588 5.00 10.88 -91.96
N LYS A 589 3.69 10.88 -91.94
CA LYS A 589 2.95 11.38 -90.80
C LYS A 589 3.37 10.67 -89.53
N LYS A 590 3.55 9.35 -89.61
CA LYS A 590 4.03 8.47 -88.57
C LYS A 590 5.42 8.94 -88.02
N ASP A 591 6.35 9.27 -88.93
CA ASP A 591 7.69 9.70 -88.52
C ASP A 591 7.64 11.06 -87.75
N LYS A 592 6.76 11.99 -88.26
CA LYS A 592 6.59 13.28 -87.56
C LYS A 592 5.96 13.15 -86.20
N ASP A 593 4.97 12.28 -86.07
CA ASP A 593 4.30 12.03 -84.79
C ASP A 593 5.28 11.37 -83.81
N THR A 594 6.14 10.47 -84.31
CA THR A 594 7.22 9.85 -83.53
C THR A 594 8.25 10.89 -83.07
N ILE A 595 8.74 11.77 -83.93
CA ILE A 595 9.69 12.85 -83.59
C ILE A 595 9.10 13.79 -82.53
N ASN A 596 7.84 14.17 -82.71
CA ASN A 596 7.17 15.06 -81.77
C ASN A 596 7.03 14.40 -80.34
N PHE A 597 6.77 13.11 -80.37
CA PHE A 597 6.68 12.37 -79.15
C PHE A 597 8.03 12.28 -78.37
N TYR A 598 9.11 11.86 -79.07
CA TYR A 598 10.43 11.85 -78.41
C TYR A 598 10.90 13.25 -77.99
N ARG A 599 10.51 14.29 -78.77
CA ARG A 599 10.80 15.67 -78.40
C ARG A 599 10.14 16.05 -77.09
N ALA A 600 8.90 15.69 -76.94
CA ALA A 600 8.17 15.98 -75.64
C ALA A 600 8.83 15.31 -74.46
N ILE A 601 9.36 14.08 -74.60
CA ILE A 601 10.08 13.38 -73.54
C ILE A 601 11.41 14.14 -73.28
N VAL A 602 12.19 14.46 -74.31
CA VAL A 602 13.47 15.15 -74.10
C VAL A 602 13.24 16.54 -73.51
N ASP A 603 12.23 17.28 -73.91
CA ASP A 603 11.90 18.57 -73.32
C ASP A 603 11.50 18.44 -71.85
N SER A 604 10.84 17.34 -71.45
CA SER A 604 10.48 17.05 -70.08
C SER A 604 11.71 16.83 -69.18
N ILE A 605 12.70 16.09 -69.73
CA ILE A 605 13.96 15.84 -68.98
C ILE A 605 14.79 17.15 -68.97
N MET A 606 14.92 17.86 -70.02
CA MET A 606 15.74 19.06 -70.09
C MET A 606 15.21 20.23 -69.26
N THR A 607 13.89 20.31 -69.04
CA THR A 607 13.25 21.39 -68.26
C THR A 607 13.02 21.02 -66.78
N ASP A 608 13.51 19.86 -66.35
CA ASP A 608 13.27 19.39 -64.94
C ASP A 608 11.78 19.36 -64.59
N LYS A 609 10.93 18.99 -65.53
CA LYS A 609 9.52 18.93 -65.25
C LYS A 609 9.21 17.84 -64.24
N LYS A 610 8.65 18.23 -63.07
CA LYS A 610 8.20 17.33 -62.06
C LYS A 610 6.79 16.82 -62.35
N TYR A 611 6.58 15.55 -62.04
CA TYR A 611 5.33 14.83 -62.19
C TYR A 611 4.92 14.23 -60.85
N THR A 612 3.63 14.28 -60.57
CA THR A 612 3.05 13.47 -59.47
C THR A 612 3.12 11.98 -59.81
N SER A 613 3.00 11.10 -58.85
CA SER A 613 3.01 9.64 -59.09
C SER A 613 1.97 9.19 -60.12
N SER A 614 0.76 9.77 -60.12
CA SER A 614 -0.30 9.47 -61.10
C SER A 614 0.02 9.98 -62.51
N GLU A 615 0.58 11.19 -62.63
CA GLU A 615 1.03 11.74 -63.91
C GLU A 615 2.20 10.93 -64.49
N MET A 616 3.13 10.51 -63.60
CA MET A 616 4.26 9.66 -63.98
C MET A 616 3.82 8.26 -64.40
N ALA A 617 2.89 7.62 -63.73
CA ALA A 617 2.31 6.36 -64.19
C ALA A 617 1.67 6.48 -65.59
N TYR A 618 0.94 7.57 -65.82
CA TYR A 618 0.40 7.86 -67.14
C TYR A 618 1.52 8.04 -68.13
N MET A 619 2.56 8.82 -67.85
CA MET A 619 3.71 9.07 -68.72
C MET A 619 4.44 7.78 -69.07
N LEU A 620 4.72 6.90 -68.08
CA LEU A 620 5.41 5.63 -68.31
C LEU A 620 4.63 4.69 -69.27
N LEU A 621 3.33 4.54 -69.02
CA LEU A 621 2.47 3.75 -69.95
C LEU A 621 2.36 4.35 -71.32
N LEU A 622 2.28 5.68 -71.44
CA LEU A 622 2.26 6.36 -72.73
C LEU A 622 3.57 6.14 -73.49
N VAL A 623 4.71 6.19 -72.80
CA VAL A 623 6.02 5.89 -73.38
C VAL A 623 6.09 4.45 -73.78
N SER A 624 5.70 3.47 -73.00
CA SER A 624 5.68 2.04 -73.33
C SER A 624 4.82 1.75 -74.58
N GLU A 625 3.61 2.26 -74.61
CA GLU A 625 2.70 2.07 -75.77
C GLU A 625 3.24 2.72 -77.05
N ARG A 626 3.76 3.94 -76.97
CA ARG A 626 4.33 4.61 -78.12
C ARG A 626 5.64 3.99 -78.61
N MET A 627 6.40 3.38 -77.68
CA MET A 627 7.59 2.62 -78.06
C MET A 627 7.20 1.34 -78.86
N SER A 628 6.11 0.69 -78.49
CA SER A 628 5.61 -0.49 -79.13
C SER A 628 4.97 -0.17 -80.49
N ASP A 629 4.17 0.90 -80.60
CA ASP A 629 3.61 1.48 -81.81
C ASP A 629 3.63 3.01 -81.78
N PRO A 630 4.66 3.62 -82.46
CA PRO A 630 4.83 5.05 -82.53
C PRO A 630 3.66 5.83 -83.15
N SER A 631 2.76 5.13 -83.89
CA SER A 631 1.59 5.71 -84.48
C SER A 631 0.31 5.55 -83.72
N SER A 632 0.38 4.87 -82.56
CA SER A 632 -0.80 4.69 -81.68
C SER A 632 -1.36 6.06 -81.25
N THR A 633 -2.66 6.21 -81.39
CA THR A 633 -3.39 7.34 -80.81
C THR A 633 -4.17 7.00 -79.59
N ASN A 634 -3.95 5.79 -79.02
CA ASN A 634 -4.61 5.35 -77.83
C ASN A 634 -4.15 6.14 -76.61
N VAL A 635 -5.07 6.43 -75.75
CA VAL A 635 -4.79 7.00 -74.42
C VAL A 635 -4.71 5.83 -73.46
N PRO A 636 -3.55 5.58 -72.87
CA PRO A 636 -3.44 4.46 -71.97
C PRO A 636 -4.36 4.67 -70.73
N ASN A 637 -5.06 3.59 -70.40
CA ASN A 637 -5.80 3.56 -69.15
C ASN A 637 -4.89 3.02 -68.02
N VAL A 638 -4.54 3.89 -67.10
CA VAL A 638 -3.67 3.51 -65.95
C VAL A 638 -4.50 2.69 -65.00
N ASP A 639 -4.23 1.42 -64.88
CA ASP A 639 -4.89 0.58 -63.84
C ASP A 639 -4.42 0.94 -62.44
N GLU A 640 -5.18 0.51 -61.46
CA GLU A 640 -4.88 0.80 -60.04
C GLU A 640 -3.59 0.11 -59.57
N SER A 641 -3.22 -1.04 -60.14
CA SER A 641 -1.96 -1.72 -59.79
C SER A 641 -0.74 -0.90 -60.23
N THR A 642 -0.74 -0.38 -61.48
CA THR A 642 0.32 0.47 -61.97
C THR A 642 0.46 1.76 -61.14
N LYS A 643 -0.66 2.40 -60.78
CA LYS A 643 -0.61 3.58 -59.92
C LYS A 643 0.04 3.26 -58.55
N LYS A 644 -0.33 2.13 -57.97
CA LYS A 644 0.25 1.70 -56.70
C LYS A 644 1.76 1.41 -56.79
N TYR A 645 2.20 0.73 -57.87
CA TYR A 645 3.62 0.48 -58.03
C TYR A 645 4.43 1.78 -58.22
N VAL A 646 3.93 2.72 -59.03
CA VAL A 646 4.61 4.02 -59.21
C VAL A 646 4.58 4.83 -57.93
N GLN A 647 3.47 4.81 -57.15
CA GLN A 647 3.40 5.44 -55.85
C GLN A 647 4.44 4.82 -54.91
N LEU A 648 4.54 3.51 -54.85
CA LEU A 648 5.54 2.83 -54.04
C LEU A 648 6.98 3.27 -54.39
N VAL A 649 7.29 3.44 -55.68
CA VAL A 649 8.61 3.92 -56.09
C VAL A 649 8.86 5.37 -55.65
N TYR A 650 7.81 6.21 -55.67
CA TYR A 650 7.87 7.59 -55.19
C TYR A 650 8.12 7.59 -53.66
N ASP A 651 7.39 6.78 -52.97
CA ASP A 651 7.52 6.66 -51.50
C ASP A 651 8.91 6.17 -51.14
N LEU A 652 9.46 5.17 -51.85
CA LEU A 652 10.84 4.71 -51.67
C LEU A 652 11.88 5.80 -52.00
N TYR A 653 11.71 6.57 -53.05
CA TYR A 653 12.62 7.65 -53.40
C TYR A 653 12.67 8.73 -52.33
N PHE A 654 11.50 9.20 -51.90
CA PHE A 654 11.42 10.19 -50.84
C PHE A 654 11.88 9.61 -49.50
N ALA A 655 11.73 8.27 -49.26
CA ALA A 655 12.30 7.56 -48.17
C ALA A 655 13.79 7.80 -48.06
N GLU A 656 14.50 7.42 -49.01
CA GLU A 656 15.95 7.52 -48.94
C GLU A 656 16.45 8.96 -48.84
N LYS A 657 15.74 9.90 -49.50
CA LYS A 657 16.16 11.29 -49.56
C LYS A 657 15.83 12.08 -48.28
N ASN A 658 14.71 11.81 -47.61
CA ASN A 658 14.18 12.58 -46.48
C ASN A 658 14.14 11.82 -45.19
N TYR A 659 14.60 10.54 -45.16
CA TYR A 659 14.59 9.71 -43.97
C TYR A 659 15.48 10.31 -42.88
N ASP A 660 14.87 10.65 -41.74
CA ASP A 660 15.60 11.01 -40.51
C ASP A 660 15.85 9.74 -39.69
N SER A 661 17.08 9.24 -39.69
CA SER A 661 17.47 8.05 -38.94
C SER A 661 17.35 8.22 -37.39
N SER A 662 17.16 9.46 -36.92
CA SER A 662 16.94 9.74 -35.50
C SER A 662 15.48 9.66 -35.09
N TRP A 663 14.57 9.57 -36.08
CA TRP A 663 13.16 9.49 -35.77
C TRP A 663 12.76 8.13 -35.25
N LYS A 664 11.97 8.12 -34.18
CA LYS A 664 11.59 6.91 -33.44
C LYS A 664 10.08 6.81 -33.35
N MET A 665 9.55 5.60 -33.51
CA MET A 665 8.14 5.28 -33.27
C MET A 665 7.98 4.14 -32.26
N SER A 666 6.84 4.08 -31.60
CA SER A 666 6.47 2.96 -30.73
C SER A 666 5.95 1.77 -31.56
N LEU A 667 5.91 0.60 -30.92
CA LEU A 667 5.33 -0.58 -31.53
C LEU A 667 3.84 -0.38 -31.88
N GLU A 668 3.09 0.34 -31.05
CA GLU A 668 1.69 0.68 -31.30
C GLU A 668 1.54 1.55 -32.58
N GLU A 669 2.37 2.59 -32.71
CA GLU A 669 2.38 3.48 -33.85
C GLU A 669 2.72 2.71 -35.16
N LEU A 670 3.69 1.78 -35.07
CA LEU A 670 4.06 0.93 -36.20
C LEU A 670 2.89 0.03 -36.65
N PHE A 671 2.24 -0.68 -35.72
CA PHE A 671 1.09 -1.54 -36.09
C PHE A 671 -0.09 -0.72 -36.62
N ASP A 672 -0.34 0.44 -36.05
CA ASP A 672 -1.36 1.37 -36.55
C ASP A 672 -1.06 1.82 -37.95
N HIS A 673 0.18 2.17 -38.25
CA HIS A 673 0.62 2.59 -39.55
C HIS A 673 0.47 1.47 -40.58
N VAL A 674 1.00 0.28 -40.28
CA VAL A 674 0.91 -0.89 -41.20
C VAL A 674 -0.53 -1.26 -41.54
N LEU A 675 -1.43 -1.18 -40.57
CA LEU A 675 -2.85 -1.54 -40.78
C LEU A 675 -3.65 -0.45 -41.52
N LYS A 676 -3.24 0.82 -41.43
CA LYS A 676 -3.95 1.98 -42.04
C LYS A 676 -3.36 2.43 -43.34
N SER A 677 -2.06 2.19 -43.59
CA SER A 677 -1.40 2.60 -44.82
C SER A 677 -2.02 1.91 -46.04
N GLU A 678 -2.44 2.69 -47.04
CA GLU A 678 -2.96 2.14 -48.31
C GLU A 678 -1.87 1.34 -49.04
N THR A 679 -0.61 1.75 -48.92
CA THR A 679 0.54 1.10 -49.53
C THR A 679 0.71 -0.31 -48.95
N PHE A 680 0.84 -0.44 -47.62
CA PHE A 680 1.09 -1.73 -46.97
C PHE A 680 -0.13 -2.64 -46.91
N SER A 681 -1.32 -2.08 -46.75
CA SER A 681 -2.56 -2.83 -46.65
C SER A 681 -2.83 -3.66 -47.91
N SER A 682 -2.26 -3.29 -49.04
CA SER A 682 -2.40 -4.00 -50.30
C SER A 682 -1.45 -5.20 -50.48
N PHE A 683 -0.39 -5.25 -49.68
CA PHE A 683 0.61 -6.35 -49.65
C PHE A 683 0.36 -7.39 -48.58
N ILE A 684 -0.54 -7.11 -47.62
CA ILE A 684 -0.87 -7.99 -46.49
C ILE A 684 -2.13 -8.77 -46.86
N ASP A 685 -2.06 -10.10 -46.86
CA ASP A 685 -3.21 -10.96 -47.03
C ASP A 685 -4.15 -10.93 -45.82
N ASP A 686 -5.35 -11.52 -45.98
CA ASP A 686 -6.37 -11.51 -44.92
C ASP A 686 -5.92 -12.25 -43.63
N ASP A 687 -5.09 -13.28 -43.78
CA ASP A 687 -4.59 -14.06 -42.66
C ASP A 687 -3.54 -13.26 -41.86
N ALA A 688 -2.58 -12.64 -42.53
CA ALA A 688 -1.58 -11.77 -41.94
C ALA A 688 -2.25 -10.54 -41.28
N ARG A 689 -3.25 -9.95 -41.91
CA ARG A 689 -4.04 -8.85 -41.36
C ARG A 689 -4.78 -9.26 -40.10
N SER A 690 -5.37 -10.44 -40.06
CA SER A 690 -6.04 -10.98 -38.86
C SER A 690 -5.06 -11.18 -37.72
N MET A 691 -3.87 -11.70 -38.01
CA MET A 691 -2.81 -11.89 -37.04
C MET A 691 -2.29 -10.55 -36.47
N LEU A 692 -2.00 -9.56 -37.33
CA LEU A 692 -1.59 -8.23 -36.88
C LEU A 692 -2.64 -7.55 -36.02
N ASN A 693 -3.92 -7.70 -36.33
CA ASN A 693 -5.00 -7.22 -35.49
C ASN A 693 -5.05 -7.93 -34.13
N THR A 694 -4.77 -9.24 -34.08
CA THR A 694 -4.71 -10.00 -32.84
C THR A 694 -3.56 -9.51 -31.95
N VAL A 695 -2.38 -9.31 -32.52
CA VAL A 695 -1.22 -8.74 -31.79
C VAL A 695 -1.53 -7.34 -31.30
N LYS A 696 -2.11 -6.48 -32.13
CA LYS A 696 -2.55 -5.14 -31.74
C LYS A 696 -3.54 -5.15 -30.58
N LEU A 697 -4.51 -6.07 -30.59
CA LEU A 697 -5.44 -6.23 -29.48
C LEU A 697 -4.73 -6.65 -28.20
N GLY A 698 -3.70 -7.52 -28.29
CA GLY A 698 -2.83 -7.86 -27.17
C GLY A 698 -2.05 -6.66 -26.62
N LEU A 699 -1.49 -5.84 -27.50
CA LEU A 699 -0.79 -4.60 -27.10
C LEU A 699 -1.74 -3.61 -26.43
N LEU A 700 -2.95 -3.41 -26.96
CA LEU A 700 -3.97 -2.56 -26.35
C LEU A 700 -4.43 -3.09 -24.99
N ALA A 701 -4.55 -4.40 -24.83
CA ALA A 701 -4.85 -5.02 -23.54
C ALA A 701 -3.72 -4.81 -22.53
N GLY A 702 -2.46 -4.92 -22.97
CA GLY A 702 -1.29 -4.58 -22.14
C GLY A 702 -1.25 -3.09 -21.78
N LYS A 703 -1.52 -2.21 -22.76
CA LYS A 703 -1.59 -0.76 -22.53
C LYS A 703 -2.67 -0.39 -21.50
N SER A 704 -3.84 -1.02 -21.57
CA SER A 704 -4.93 -0.75 -20.62
C SER A 704 -4.60 -1.15 -19.16
N GLN A 705 -3.54 -1.92 -18.93
CA GLN A 705 -3.03 -2.20 -17.59
C GLN A 705 -2.16 -1.07 -17.02
N LEU A 706 -1.60 -0.22 -17.87
CA LEU A 706 -0.70 0.85 -17.49
C LEU A 706 -1.28 2.24 -17.76
N VAL A 707 -2.19 2.36 -18.72
CA VAL A 707 -2.82 3.62 -19.14
C VAL A 707 -4.33 3.49 -19.02
N GLY A 708 -4.93 4.27 -18.10
CA GLY A 708 -6.37 4.38 -17.89
C GLY A 708 -6.99 5.51 -18.73
N GLU A 709 -8.23 5.91 -18.38
CA GLU A 709 -8.94 6.98 -19.11
C GLU A 709 -8.32 8.36 -18.85
N GLN A 710 -7.92 8.66 -17.62
CA GLN A 710 -7.37 9.95 -17.19
C GLN A 710 -5.96 9.87 -16.65
N TYR A 711 -5.58 8.72 -16.09
CA TYR A 711 -4.32 8.52 -15.41
C TYR A 711 -3.55 7.34 -16.00
N SER A 712 -2.22 7.45 -15.94
CA SER A 712 -1.28 6.37 -16.24
C SER A 712 -0.52 5.94 -14.99
N LEU A 713 0.05 4.74 -15.04
CA LEU A 713 0.77 4.10 -13.93
C LEU A 713 2.29 4.11 -14.15
N PHE A 714 2.99 4.46 -13.10
CA PHE A 714 4.43 4.27 -12.95
C PHE A 714 4.67 3.45 -11.69
N VAL A 715 4.95 2.18 -11.86
CA VAL A 715 5.08 1.21 -10.75
C VAL A 715 6.55 0.96 -10.46
N MET A 716 6.99 1.29 -9.26
CA MET A 716 8.34 1.07 -8.76
C MET A 716 8.35 -0.04 -7.73
N ASN A 717 9.19 -1.04 -7.91
CA ASN A 717 9.51 -2.02 -6.88
C ASN A 717 10.86 -1.65 -6.27
N THR A 718 10.89 -1.44 -4.96
CA THR A 718 12.09 -1.01 -4.24
C THR A 718 12.42 -1.99 -3.11
N VAL A 719 13.68 -2.01 -2.69
CA VAL A 719 14.14 -2.74 -1.49
C VAL A 719 14.35 -1.80 -0.30
N LEU A 720 14.00 -0.53 -0.46
CA LEU A 720 14.01 0.46 0.61
C LEU A 720 13.00 0.02 1.67
N LYS A 721 13.45 -0.04 2.91
CA LYS A 721 12.57 -0.49 3.99
C LYS A 721 11.52 0.56 4.28
N ASP A 722 10.28 0.10 4.33
CA ASP A 722 9.12 0.93 4.60
C ASP A 722 9.25 1.66 5.95
N GLY A 723 9.05 2.99 5.92
CA GLY A 723 9.06 3.85 7.11
C GLY A 723 10.42 4.12 7.75
N GLU A 724 11.53 3.68 7.14
CA GLU A 724 12.87 4.14 7.48
C GLU A 724 13.20 5.47 6.77
N ASP A 725 14.14 6.23 7.31
CA ASP A 725 14.48 7.57 6.82
C ASP A 725 14.83 7.55 5.32
N GLU A 726 15.60 6.56 4.87
CA GLU A 726 16.00 6.41 3.47
C GLU A 726 14.81 6.29 2.50
N SER A 727 13.80 5.51 2.87
CA SER A 727 12.60 5.36 2.04
C SER A 727 11.71 6.62 2.07
N MET A 728 11.69 7.32 3.19
CA MET A 728 10.92 8.57 3.33
C MET A 728 11.60 9.72 2.58
N ASP A 729 12.92 9.82 2.63
CA ASP A 729 13.70 10.80 1.89
C ASP A 729 13.54 10.58 0.37
N PHE A 730 13.61 9.32 -0.09
CA PHE A 730 13.36 8.97 -1.49
C PHE A 730 11.95 9.42 -1.95
N VAL A 731 10.92 9.15 -1.14
CA VAL A 731 9.55 9.57 -1.46
C VAL A 731 9.42 11.10 -1.47
N GLU A 732 10.09 11.81 -0.57
CA GLU A 732 10.04 13.27 -0.51
C GLU A 732 10.74 13.90 -1.73
N ASP A 733 11.89 13.39 -2.12
CA ASP A 733 12.60 13.83 -3.33
C ASP A 733 11.78 13.51 -4.60
N LEU A 734 11.16 12.35 -4.66
CA LEU A 734 10.25 11.98 -5.75
C LEU A 734 9.01 12.89 -5.81
N ASP A 735 8.36 13.18 -4.68
CA ASP A 735 7.21 14.10 -4.61
C ASP A 735 7.59 15.50 -5.10
N LYS A 736 8.78 15.97 -4.71
CA LYS A 736 9.32 17.24 -5.15
C LYS A 736 9.56 17.25 -6.67
N LEU A 737 10.22 16.21 -7.20
CA LEU A 737 10.47 16.07 -8.64
C LEU A 737 9.15 16.02 -9.43
N CYS A 738 8.19 15.24 -8.99
CA CYS A 738 6.87 15.19 -9.61
C CYS A 738 6.17 16.55 -9.59
N SER A 739 6.24 17.27 -8.47
CA SER A 739 5.63 18.61 -8.36
C SER A 739 6.30 19.67 -9.24
N GLU A 740 7.60 19.50 -9.58
CA GLU A 740 8.34 20.40 -10.47
C GLU A 740 8.13 20.08 -11.96
N LYS A 741 7.92 18.80 -12.31
CA LYS A 741 7.91 18.33 -13.69
C LYS A 741 6.50 18.09 -14.23
N LEU A 742 5.60 17.58 -13.43
CA LEU A 742 4.24 17.26 -13.86
C LEU A 742 3.33 18.48 -13.73
N GLU A 743 2.53 18.74 -14.76
CA GLU A 743 1.55 19.84 -14.78
C GLU A 743 0.16 19.38 -14.32
N GLY A 744 -0.15 18.10 -14.54
CA GLY A 744 -1.40 17.48 -14.15
C GLY A 744 -1.40 17.03 -12.68
N GLN A 745 -2.52 16.47 -12.26
CA GLN A 745 -2.62 15.86 -10.94
C GLN A 745 -1.83 14.54 -10.91
N TYR A 746 -1.14 14.31 -9.82
CA TYR A 746 -0.45 13.05 -9.55
C TYR A 746 -0.63 12.62 -8.10
N TYR A 747 -0.47 11.31 -7.87
CA TYR A 747 -0.59 10.70 -6.55
C TYR A 747 0.49 9.64 -6.36
N LEU A 748 1.18 9.70 -5.23
CA LEU A 748 2.09 8.65 -4.78
C LEU A 748 1.34 7.70 -3.85
N ILE A 749 1.33 6.42 -4.18
CA ILE A 749 0.55 5.38 -3.50
C ILE A 749 1.51 4.26 -3.09
N GLY A 750 1.37 3.78 -1.85
CA GLY A 750 2.21 2.71 -1.29
C GLY A 750 2.50 2.92 0.18
N SER A 751 3.17 1.96 0.81
CA SER A 751 3.48 2.02 2.25
C SER A 751 4.42 3.17 2.60
N SER A 752 5.48 3.41 1.82
CA SER A 752 6.43 4.50 2.06
C SER A 752 5.83 5.89 1.83
N PRO A 753 5.04 6.17 0.77
CA PRO A 753 4.25 7.40 0.67
C PRO A 753 3.32 7.63 1.85
N MET A 754 2.66 6.57 2.35
CA MET A 754 1.83 6.64 3.54
C MET A 754 2.65 7.03 4.78
N ALA A 755 3.80 6.40 4.98
CA ALA A 755 4.71 6.68 6.08
C ALA A 755 5.22 8.13 6.05
N SER A 756 5.61 8.63 4.88
CA SER A 756 6.07 10.01 4.67
C SER A 756 4.96 11.03 4.98
N GLU A 757 3.72 10.80 4.51
CA GLU A 757 2.59 11.68 4.81
C GLU A 757 2.27 11.70 6.32
N MET A 758 2.39 10.58 7.00
CA MET A 758 2.15 10.46 8.44
C MET A 758 3.25 11.12 9.28
N SER A 759 4.50 10.98 8.88
CA SER A 759 5.62 11.58 9.60
C SER A 759 5.49 13.10 9.68
N LYS A 760 5.03 13.74 8.61
CA LYS A 760 4.81 15.19 8.52
C LYS A 760 3.77 15.71 9.54
N THR A 761 2.77 14.90 9.86
CA THR A 761 1.66 15.30 10.75
C THR A 761 1.80 14.77 12.17
N PHE A 762 2.66 13.78 12.41
CA PHE A 762 2.75 13.03 13.66
C PHE A 762 2.96 13.90 14.90
N LYS A 763 3.91 14.83 14.87
CA LYS A 763 4.28 15.65 16.04
C LYS A 763 3.12 16.52 16.54
N ASP A 764 2.38 17.10 15.61
CA ASP A 764 1.22 17.93 15.93
C ASP A 764 0.07 17.07 16.45
N GLU A 765 -0.11 15.89 15.86
CA GLU A 765 -1.13 14.94 16.29
C GLU A 765 -0.85 14.40 17.69
N MET A 766 0.39 14.02 17.99
CA MET A 766 0.84 13.58 19.30
C MET A 766 0.55 14.64 20.37
N ASN A 767 0.89 15.90 20.11
CA ASN A 767 0.64 16.99 21.05
C ASN A 767 -0.87 17.24 21.24
N LYS A 768 -1.64 17.20 20.17
CA LYS A 768 -3.11 17.35 20.18
C LYS A 768 -3.76 16.27 21.05
N ILE A 769 -3.43 15.00 20.79
CA ILE A 769 -4.00 13.86 21.54
C ILE A 769 -3.59 13.89 23.01
N THR A 770 -2.32 14.20 23.31
CA THR A 770 -1.84 14.38 24.67
C THR A 770 -2.66 15.43 25.42
N LEU A 771 -2.87 16.59 24.81
CA LEU A 771 -3.60 17.70 25.43
C LEU A 771 -5.08 17.34 25.64
N ILE A 772 -5.74 16.77 24.63
CA ILE A 772 -7.15 16.39 24.70
C ILE A 772 -7.35 15.33 25.78
N THR A 773 -6.52 14.28 25.80
CA THR A 773 -6.61 13.20 26.79
C THR A 773 -6.36 13.74 28.21
N ALA A 774 -5.30 14.52 28.40
CA ALA A 774 -5.00 15.13 29.69
C ALA A 774 -6.12 16.05 30.19
N ALA A 775 -6.66 16.90 29.33
CA ALA A 775 -7.76 17.81 29.68
C ALA A 775 -9.05 17.04 30.00
N ALA A 776 -9.41 16.04 29.21
CA ALA A 776 -10.60 15.23 29.40
C ALA A 776 -10.54 14.46 30.74
N ILE A 777 -9.42 13.81 31.03
CA ILE A 777 -9.19 13.10 32.29
C ILE A 777 -9.15 14.08 33.47
N PHE A 778 -8.50 15.24 33.32
CA PHE A 778 -8.49 16.29 34.33
C PHE A 778 -9.91 16.71 34.73
N ILE A 779 -10.80 16.92 33.76
CA ILE A 779 -12.19 17.31 34.00
C ILE A 779 -12.94 16.21 34.78
N VAL A 780 -12.80 14.93 34.37
CA VAL A 780 -13.47 13.81 35.05
C VAL A 780 -12.99 13.67 36.48
N VAL A 781 -11.69 13.78 36.75
CA VAL A 781 -11.13 13.70 38.09
C VAL A 781 -11.50 14.92 38.92
N LEU A 782 -11.58 16.12 38.31
CA LEU A 782 -12.06 17.35 38.97
C LEU A 782 -13.51 17.22 39.48
N ILE A 783 -14.37 16.68 38.65
CA ILE A 783 -15.77 16.42 38.99
C ILE A 783 -15.85 15.41 40.15
N THR A 784 -15.01 14.36 40.10
CA THR A 784 -14.98 13.29 41.12
C THR A 784 -14.56 13.81 42.49
N PHE A 785 -13.44 14.50 42.55
CA PHE A 785 -12.83 14.92 43.83
C PHE A 785 -13.25 16.32 44.28
N ARG A 786 -13.80 17.14 43.36
CA ARG A 786 -14.17 18.53 43.61
C ARG A 786 -13.03 19.38 44.19
N ASN A 787 -11.83 19.08 43.78
CA ASN A 787 -10.59 19.74 44.16
C ASN A 787 -9.68 19.86 42.95
N PHE A 788 -9.18 21.07 42.67
CA PHE A 788 -8.36 21.36 41.48
C PHE A 788 -6.96 20.73 41.52
N LEU A 789 -6.39 20.59 42.72
CA LEU A 789 -5.00 20.14 42.85
C LEU A 789 -4.85 18.62 42.66
N ILE A 790 -5.87 17.84 43.03
CA ILE A 790 -5.84 16.37 42.84
C ILE A 790 -5.70 15.98 41.39
N PRO A 791 -6.59 16.40 40.47
CA PRO A 791 -6.43 16.07 39.05
C PRO A 791 -5.09 16.54 38.48
N LEU A 792 -4.60 17.72 38.87
CA LEU A 792 -3.31 18.22 38.40
C LEU A 792 -2.16 17.27 38.80
N ILE A 793 -2.11 16.83 40.06
CA ILE A 793 -1.09 15.87 40.55
C ILE A 793 -1.21 14.54 39.80
N LEU A 794 -2.43 13.99 39.68
CA LEU A 794 -2.64 12.68 39.06
C LEU A 794 -2.29 12.67 37.59
N VAL A 795 -2.73 13.66 36.84
CA VAL A 795 -2.43 13.79 35.37
C VAL A 795 -0.93 13.95 35.14
N LEU A 796 -0.27 14.85 35.91
CA LEU A 796 1.19 15.04 35.74
C LEU A 796 1.98 13.78 36.11
N LEU A 797 1.55 13.03 37.14
CA LEU A 797 2.22 11.81 37.55
C LEU A 797 2.13 10.72 36.49
N ILE A 798 0.96 10.52 35.88
CA ILE A 798 0.78 9.53 34.83
C ILE A 798 1.47 10.00 33.52
N GLN A 799 1.40 11.28 33.18
CA GLN A 799 2.13 11.83 32.04
C GLN A 799 3.65 11.63 32.20
N CYS A 800 4.18 11.75 33.44
CA CYS A 800 5.56 11.43 33.72
C CYS A 800 5.89 9.96 33.43
N SER A 801 5.02 9.02 33.80
CA SER A 801 5.23 7.59 33.48
C SER A 801 5.24 7.30 32.00
N VAL A 802 4.38 7.96 31.20
CA VAL A 802 4.38 7.87 29.74
C VAL A 802 5.71 8.37 29.16
N TYR A 803 6.20 9.52 29.63
CA TYR A 803 7.49 10.05 29.17
C TYR A 803 8.68 9.17 29.58
N ILE A 804 8.64 8.55 30.77
CA ILE A 804 9.64 7.56 31.17
C ILE A 804 9.62 6.37 30.24
N THR A 805 8.44 5.89 29.83
CA THR A 805 8.28 4.77 28.90
C THR A 805 8.93 5.09 27.55
N MET A 806 8.61 6.25 26.97
CA MET A 806 9.23 6.70 25.70
C MET A 806 10.76 6.80 25.81
N THR A 807 11.25 7.40 26.92
CA THR A 807 12.69 7.54 27.16
C THR A 807 13.37 6.17 27.31
N ALA A 808 12.73 5.24 28.03
CA ALA A 808 13.27 3.90 28.25
C ALA A 808 13.35 3.10 26.95
N MET A 809 12.33 3.17 26.08
CA MET A 809 12.35 2.54 24.75
C MET A 809 13.48 3.10 23.88
N GLY A 810 13.66 4.43 23.87
CA GLY A 810 14.76 5.07 23.16
C GLY A 810 16.14 4.67 23.69
N ILE A 811 16.32 4.50 25.01
CA ILE A 811 17.58 4.01 25.59
C ILE A 811 17.83 2.54 25.22
N MET A 812 16.78 1.73 25.11
CA MET A 812 16.88 0.32 24.71
C MET A 812 17.18 0.15 23.20
N GLY A 813 17.22 1.23 22.44
CA GLY A 813 17.42 1.21 20.98
C GLY A 813 16.27 0.54 20.22
N SER A 814 15.08 0.51 20.82
CA SER A 814 13.88 -0.01 20.18
C SER A 814 13.15 1.14 19.52
N ALA A 815 13.14 1.13 18.17
CA ALA A 815 12.29 2.04 17.42
C ALA A 815 10.81 1.73 17.72
N MET A 816 10.00 2.76 17.86
CA MET A 816 8.58 2.65 18.20
C MET A 816 7.72 3.02 17.01
N ASN A 817 6.76 2.15 16.68
CA ASN A 817 5.77 2.50 15.66
C ASN A 817 4.91 3.68 16.12
N TYR A 818 4.78 4.68 15.25
CA TYR A 818 4.03 5.92 15.54
C TYR A 818 2.60 5.67 16.01
N LEU A 819 1.93 4.69 15.40
CA LEU A 819 0.55 4.33 15.73
C LEU A 819 0.45 3.69 17.12
N ALA A 820 1.37 2.75 17.42
CA ALA A 820 1.46 2.14 18.74
C ALA A 820 1.68 3.20 19.82
N LEU A 821 2.53 4.18 19.57
CA LEU A 821 2.83 5.24 20.52
C LEU A 821 1.60 6.13 20.81
N LEU A 822 0.86 6.55 19.77
CA LEU A 822 -0.37 7.36 19.92
C LEU A 822 -1.45 6.63 20.71
N ILE A 823 -1.67 5.35 20.39
CA ILE A 823 -2.65 4.50 21.07
C ILE A 823 -2.26 4.29 22.53
N VAL A 824 -1.01 3.89 22.76
CA VAL A 824 -0.51 3.56 24.11
C VAL A 824 -0.50 4.79 25.01
N GLN A 825 -0.15 5.97 24.51
CA GLN A 825 -0.19 7.19 25.28
C GLN A 825 -1.58 7.47 25.84
N SER A 826 -2.61 7.43 25.01
CA SER A 826 -3.98 7.67 25.42
C SER A 826 -4.51 6.58 26.37
N LEU A 827 -4.18 5.32 26.04
CA LEU A 827 -4.59 4.17 26.84
C LEU A 827 -3.92 4.13 28.20
N LEU A 828 -2.60 4.38 28.29
CA LEU A 828 -1.91 4.44 29.59
C LEU A 828 -2.47 5.54 30.46
N MET A 829 -2.71 6.74 29.92
CA MET A 829 -3.30 7.83 30.68
C MET A 829 -4.70 7.46 31.20
N GLY A 830 -5.54 6.81 30.40
CA GLY A 830 -6.89 6.41 30.78
C GLY A 830 -6.91 5.24 31.77
N ALA A 831 -6.09 4.23 31.57
CA ALA A 831 -6.12 2.98 32.35
C ALA A 831 -5.32 3.03 33.63
N THR A 832 -4.17 3.71 33.69
CA THR A 832 -3.33 3.69 34.89
C THR A 832 -3.69 4.75 35.92
N ILE A 833 -4.39 5.82 35.52
CA ILE A 833 -4.87 6.84 36.46
C ILE A 833 -5.84 6.25 37.49
N ASP A 834 -6.52 5.17 37.13
CA ASP A 834 -7.43 4.46 38.00
C ASP A 834 -6.75 3.99 39.32
N TYR A 835 -5.54 3.53 39.23
CA TYR A 835 -4.75 3.12 40.41
C TYR A 835 -4.44 4.31 41.32
N ALA A 836 -4.12 5.45 40.74
CA ALA A 836 -3.86 6.70 41.43
C ALA A 836 -5.14 7.24 42.11
N ILE A 837 -6.31 7.15 41.42
CA ILE A 837 -7.62 7.49 41.96
C ILE A 837 -7.98 6.60 43.16
N VAL A 838 -7.77 5.29 43.06
CA VAL A 838 -8.06 4.33 44.13
C VAL A 838 -7.21 4.66 45.40
N PHE A 839 -5.90 4.87 45.23
CA PHE A 839 -5.03 5.26 46.30
C PHE A 839 -5.46 6.58 46.97
N THR A 840 -5.73 7.60 46.15
CA THR A 840 -6.15 8.93 46.62
C THR A 840 -7.47 8.88 47.37
N ASN A 841 -8.45 8.10 46.88
CA ASN A 841 -9.73 7.90 47.55
C ASN A 841 -9.55 7.27 48.97
N PHE A 842 -8.74 6.23 49.08
CA PHE A 842 -8.45 5.64 50.39
C PHE A 842 -7.69 6.63 51.31
N TYR A 843 -6.76 7.42 50.75
CA TYR A 843 -6.05 8.44 51.54
C TYR A 843 -7.04 9.45 52.14
N ILE A 844 -7.93 10.03 51.30
CA ILE A 844 -8.92 11.01 51.77
C ILE A 844 -9.90 10.41 52.76
N GLU A 845 -10.39 9.16 52.52
CA GLU A 845 -11.30 8.47 53.43
C GLU A 845 -10.66 8.25 54.85
N LYS A 846 -9.41 7.82 54.85
CA LYS A 846 -8.69 7.58 56.13
C LYS A 846 -8.24 8.88 56.79
N ARG A 847 -7.92 9.90 55.99
CA ARG A 847 -7.50 11.22 56.51
C ARG A 847 -8.62 11.98 57.23
N ALA A 848 -9.87 11.70 56.83
CA ALA A 848 -11.02 12.25 57.56
C ALA A 848 -11.13 11.78 59.02
N LYS A 849 -10.50 10.66 59.38
CA LYS A 849 -10.60 10.03 60.73
C LYS A 849 -9.27 9.89 61.47
N LYS A 850 -8.14 10.08 60.78
CA LYS A 850 -6.78 9.80 61.32
C LYS A 850 -5.83 10.94 61.00
N ASP A 851 -4.74 10.99 61.75
CA ASP A 851 -3.61 11.87 61.45
C ASP A 851 -2.94 11.50 60.11
N LYS A 852 -2.19 12.46 59.50
CA LYS A 852 -1.55 12.33 58.20
C LYS A 852 -0.75 11.05 58.03
N LYS A 853 0.12 10.73 59.00
CA LYS A 853 1.00 9.54 58.99
C LYS A 853 0.19 8.26 59.09
N GLU A 854 -0.76 8.20 60.00
CA GLU A 854 -1.59 7.04 60.17
C GLU A 854 -2.57 6.85 59.01
N ALA A 855 -3.06 7.94 58.44
CA ALA A 855 -3.92 7.92 57.27
C ALA A 855 -3.17 7.35 56.06
N LEU A 856 -1.91 7.75 55.83
CA LEU A 856 -1.09 7.23 54.76
C LEU A 856 -0.81 5.72 54.93
N ILE A 857 -0.40 5.28 56.11
CA ILE A 857 -0.18 3.84 56.43
C ILE A 857 -1.47 3.04 56.19
N SER A 858 -2.61 3.58 56.63
CA SER A 858 -3.90 2.92 56.46
C SER A 858 -4.39 2.88 55.00
N ALA A 859 -4.11 3.91 54.22
CA ALA A 859 -4.40 3.97 52.79
C ALA A 859 -3.58 2.92 52.01
N TYR A 860 -2.27 2.81 52.31
CA TYR A 860 -1.44 1.76 51.73
C TYR A 860 -1.98 0.36 52.04
N LYS A 861 -2.25 0.08 53.29
CA LYS A 861 -2.78 -1.23 53.71
C LYS A 861 -4.12 -1.58 53.02
N ALA A 862 -4.93 -0.57 52.69
CA ALA A 862 -6.24 -0.75 52.08
C ALA A 862 -6.14 -0.89 50.54
N SER A 863 -5.22 -0.18 49.84
CA SER A 863 -5.18 -0.06 48.41
C SER A 863 -4.15 -0.94 47.71
N ILE A 864 -2.98 -1.19 48.35
CA ILE A 864 -1.81 -1.82 47.73
C ILE A 864 -2.14 -3.14 47.03
N ARG A 865 -2.94 -3.96 47.70
CA ARG A 865 -3.32 -5.25 47.16
C ARG A 865 -4.11 -5.14 45.84
N THR A 866 -5.10 -4.23 45.82
CA THR A 866 -5.91 -4.02 44.61
C THR A 866 -5.06 -3.49 43.48
N ILE A 867 -4.22 -2.47 43.76
CA ILE A 867 -3.34 -1.84 42.78
C ILE A 867 -2.32 -2.84 42.25
N LEU A 868 -1.65 -3.62 43.10
CA LEU A 868 -0.67 -4.61 42.64
C LEU A 868 -1.33 -5.75 41.86
N THR A 869 -2.49 -6.27 42.31
CA THR A 869 -3.13 -7.36 41.59
C THR A 869 -3.46 -6.96 40.15
N SER A 870 -4.09 -5.85 40.01
CA SER A 870 -4.52 -5.31 38.73
C SER A 870 -3.34 -4.93 37.84
N GLY A 871 -2.39 -4.17 38.39
CA GLY A 871 -1.20 -3.80 37.63
C GLY A 871 -0.34 -5.00 37.21
N MET A 872 -0.18 -6.02 38.03
CA MET A 872 0.52 -7.25 37.69
C MET A 872 -0.21 -8.01 36.56
N ILE A 873 -1.52 -8.11 36.63
CA ILE A 873 -2.32 -8.73 35.56
C ILE A 873 -2.06 -8.00 34.25
N MET A 874 -2.15 -6.68 34.25
CA MET A 874 -1.91 -5.85 33.08
C MET A 874 -0.50 -6.05 32.51
N ILE A 875 0.54 -5.98 33.37
CA ILE A 875 1.93 -6.16 32.96
C ILE A 875 2.15 -7.53 32.34
N PHE A 876 1.79 -8.61 33.04
CA PHE A 876 2.15 -9.95 32.60
C PHE A 876 1.36 -10.41 31.39
N ILE A 877 0.06 -10.07 31.27
CA ILE A 877 -0.74 -10.45 30.12
C ILE A 877 -0.26 -9.69 28.88
N THR A 878 -0.08 -8.37 28.97
CA THR A 878 0.39 -7.58 27.84
C THR A 878 1.84 -7.92 27.46
N LEU A 879 2.69 -8.31 28.42
CA LEU A 879 4.05 -8.78 28.16
C LEU A 879 4.04 -10.07 27.34
N ILE A 880 3.26 -11.07 27.76
CA ILE A 880 3.12 -12.34 27.03
C ILE A 880 2.59 -12.09 25.64
N MET A 881 1.53 -11.29 25.54
CA MET A 881 0.96 -10.95 24.23
C MET A 881 1.94 -10.17 23.37
N GLY A 882 2.75 -9.27 23.95
CA GLY A 882 3.77 -8.53 23.22
C GLY A 882 4.85 -9.40 22.59
N TYR A 883 5.21 -10.52 23.22
CA TYR A 883 6.22 -11.44 22.66
C TYR A 883 5.65 -12.49 21.71
N PHE A 884 4.41 -12.88 21.87
CA PHE A 884 3.84 -14.03 21.16
C PHE A 884 2.70 -13.64 20.22
N PHE A 885 2.40 -12.37 20.07
CA PHE A 885 1.38 -11.94 19.13
C PHE A 885 1.91 -12.10 17.69
N PRO A 886 1.19 -12.79 16.79
CA PRO A 886 1.66 -12.98 15.42
C PRO A 886 1.72 -11.68 14.62
N ASP A 887 0.74 -10.78 14.81
CA ASP A 887 0.77 -9.44 14.23
C ASP A 887 1.77 -8.56 15.00
N PRO A 888 2.89 -8.14 14.36
CA PRO A 888 3.92 -7.35 15.00
C PRO A 888 3.41 -6.03 15.58
N SER A 889 2.47 -5.36 14.91
CA SER A 889 1.88 -4.10 15.35
C SER A 889 1.12 -4.26 16.67
N SER A 890 0.30 -5.31 16.77
CA SER A 890 -0.46 -5.64 17.99
C SER A 890 0.47 -6.07 19.11
N GLY A 891 1.52 -6.82 18.78
CA GLY A 891 2.57 -7.24 19.73
C GLY A 891 3.30 -6.04 20.32
N GLU A 892 3.72 -5.09 19.49
CA GLU A 892 4.41 -3.88 19.93
C GLU A 892 3.54 -3.01 20.84
N ILE A 893 2.26 -2.79 20.49
CA ILE A 893 1.30 -2.09 21.36
C ILE A 893 1.25 -2.74 22.74
N CYS A 894 1.11 -4.06 22.80
CA CYS A 894 1.06 -4.80 24.08
C CYS A 894 2.36 -4.69 24.85
N HIS A 895 3.51 -4.76 24.19
CA HIS A 895 4.82 -4.64 24.82
C HIS A 895 5.04 -3.27 25.45
N ILE A 896 4.75 -2.18 24.72
CA ILE A 896 4.87 -0.80 25.25
C ILE A 896 3.90 -0.58 26.42
N ILE A 897 2.67 -1.11 26.35
CA ILE A 897 1.71 -1.06 27.46
C ILE A 897 2.28 -1.72 28.70
N SER A 898 2.88 -2.91 28.58
CA SER A 898 3.48 -3.63 29.70
C SER A 898 4.54 -2.78 30.43
N ILE A 899 5.46 -2.22 29.67
CA ILE A 899 6.54 -1.36 30.20
C ILE A 899 5.94 -0.09 30.84
N GLY A 900 4.98 0.55 30.14
CA GLY A 900 4.34 1.78 30.61
C GLY A 900 3.57 1.60 31.93
N VAL A 901 2.85 0.48 32.07
CA VAL A 901 2.14 0.15 33.31
C VAL A 901 3.10 -0.14 34.47
N ALA A 902 4.23 -0.80 34.16
CA ALA A 902 5.26 -1.05 35.20
C ALA A 902 5.80 0.30 35.73
N PHE A 903 6.14 1.25 34.86
CA PHE A 903 6.57 2.58 35.31
C PHE A 903 5.45 3.35 36.03
N ALA A 904 4.21 3.29 35.53
CA ALA A 904 3.07 3.92 36.18
C ALA A 904 2.86 3.37 37.60
N LEU A 905 2.96 2.05 37.82
CA LEU A 905 2.87 1.45 39.13
C LEU A 905 3.98 1.93 40.08
N VAL A 906 5.21 2.00 39.59
CA VAL A 906 6.33 2.54 40.38
C VAL A 906 6.04 4.00 40.76
N MET A 907 5.61 4.83 39.84
CA MET A 907 5.29 6.23 40.12
C MET A 907 4.13 6.36 41.14
N ILE A 908 3.08 5.54 41.00
CA ILE A 908 1.92 5.58 41.88
C ILE A 908 2.25 5.07 43.27
N LEU A 909 3.07 4.02 43.41
CA LEU A 909 3.40 3.44 44.69
C LEU A 909 4.51 4.20 45.45
N PHE A 910 5.45 4.85 44.75
CA PHE A 910 6.63 5.46 45.39
C PHE A 910 6.63 6.99 45.33
N MET A 911 5.89 7.64 44.46
CA MET A 911 5.88 9.11 44.31
C MET A 911 4.57 9.72 44.82
N LEU A 912 3.43 9.16 44.40
CA LEU A 912 2.12 9.73 44.73
C LEU A 912 1.87 9.93 46.20
N PRO A 913 2.21 8.97 47.11
CA PRO A 913 1.90 9.10 48.55
C PRO A 913 2.69 10.25 49.19
N GLY A 914 3.97 10.42 48.78
CA GLY A 914 4.81 11.52 49.23
C GLY A 914 4.25 12.88 48.83
N ILE A 915 3.83 13.00 47.54
CA ILE A 915 3.25 14.25 46.97
C ILE A 915 1.93 14.60 47.69
N LEU A 916 1.03 13.60 47.85
CA LEU A 916 -0.23 13.81 48.58
C LEU A 916 -0.01 14.25 50.04
N ALA A 917 0.99 13.69 50.72
CA ALA A 917 1.31 14.08 52.11
C ALA A 917 1.88 15.52 52.22
N VAL A 918 2.62 16.01 51.22
CA VAL A 918 3.07 17.40 51.14
C VAL A 918 1.90 18.32 50.87
N CYS A 919 1.05 17.97 49.90
CA CYS A 919 -0.10 18.80 49.47
C CYS A 919 -1.34 18.63 50.38
N ASP A 920 -1.28 17.86 51.47
CA ASP A 920 -2.42 17.52 52.36
C ASP A 920 -3.25 18.73 52.81
N ARG A 921 -2.64 19.85 53.15
CA ARG A 921 -3.32 21.08 53.62
C ARG A 921 -4.20 21.70 52.51
N LEU A 922 -3.88 21.50 51.25
CA LEU A 922 -4.62 22.01 50.08
C LEU A 922 -5.69 21.01 49.64
N ILE A 923 -5.46 19.71 49.87
CA ILE A 923 -6.32 18.62 49.44
C ILE A 923 -7.51 18.41 50.44
N VAL A 924 -7.25 18.46 51.76
CA VAL A 924 -8.26 18.22 52.80
C VAL A 924 -8.49 19.50 53.57
N PRO A 925 -9.65 20.18 53.37
CA PRO A 925 -9.98 21.42 54.11
C PRO A 925 -10.17 21.17 55.61
N ARG A 926 -9.65 22.10 56.46
CA ARG A 926 -9.68 22.02 57.94
C ARG A 926 -11.08 21.83 58.55
N ARG A 927 -12.16 22.24 57.89
CA ARG A 927 -13.54 22.16 58.38
C ARG A 927 -14.08 20.74 58.53
N LYS A 928 -13.59 19.75 57.76
CA LYS A 928 -14.04 18.34 57.90
C LYS A 928 -13.40 17.58 59.05
N ILE A 929 -12.30 18.05 59.61
CA ILE A 929 -11.57 17.41 60.74
C ILE A 929 -12.22 17.71 62.06
N ILE A 930 -12.89 18.83 62.23
CA ILE A 930 -13.50 19.30 63.48
C ILE A 930 -14.92 18.78 63.70
N SER A 931 -15.69 18.52 62.67
CA SER A 931 -17.08 18.06 62.77
C SER A 931 -17.22 16.58 63.16
N SER A 932 -16.17 15.76 63.07
CA SER A 932 -16.21 14.33 63.47
C SER A 932 -15.76 14.10 64.93
N ALA A 933 -15.18 15.14 65.57
CA ALA A 933 -14.83 15.08 66.99
C ALA A 933 -15.95 15.59 67.93
N ALA A 934 -16.98 16.26 67.34
CA ALA A 934 -18.09 16.86 68.10
C ALA A 934 -19.37 16.00 68.20
N ASP A 935 -19.42 14.85 67.51
CA ASP A 935 -20.59 13.98 67.49
C ASP A 935 -20.36 12.66 68.27
N THR A 936 -19.65 12.71 69.36
CA THR A 936 -19.71 11.63 70.36
C THR A 936 -20.62 12.14 71.51
N PRO A 937 -21.80 11.59 71.77
CA PRO A 937 -22.58 11.98 72.95
C PRO A 937 -21.79 11.48 74.22
N LEU A 938 -21.38 12.42 75.01
CA LEU A 938 -21.03 12.15 76.41
C LEU A 938 -22.25 11.50 77.10
N LEU A 939 -22.16 10.24 77.35
CA LEU A 939 -23.01 9.61 78.40
C LEU A 939 -22.54 10.20 79.72
N THR A 940 -23.27 11.15 80.22
CA THR A 940 -23.26 11.60 81.61
C THR A 940 -23.85 10.49 82.50
N ASP A 941 -23.04 9.86 83.31
CA ASP A 941 -23.49 9.11 84.50
C ASP A 941 -24.30 10.02 85.39
N GLY A 942 -25.54 9.67 85.54
CA GLY A 942 -26.44 10.25 86.52
C GLY A 942 -26.66 9.25 87.65
N THR A 943 -25.73 9.23 88.59
CA THR A 943 -26.03 8.70 89.94
C THR A 943 -26.55 9.81 90.83
N GLU A 944 -27.88 9.89 90.99
CA GLU A 944 -28.47 10.56 92.14
C GLU A 944 -28.96 9.52 93.17
N HIS A 945 -28.27 9.56 94.27
CA HIS A 945 -28.75 9.03 95.49
C HIS A 945 -29.89 9.90 96.01
N ASN A 946 -30.97 9.33 96.32
CA ASN A 946 -31.96 9.87 97.22
C ASN A 946 -32.32 8.82 98.24
N THR A 947 -31.84 9.00 99.44
CA THR A 947 -32.38 8.52 100.67
C THR A 947 -33.42 9.48 101.20
N GLN A 948 -34.55 8.92 101.64
CA GLN A 948 -35.45 9.22 102.76
C GLN A 948 -36.92 9.08 102.34
N GLU A 949 -37.53 8.30 102.96
CA GLU A 949 -38.38 7.74 104.02
C GLU A 949 -39.11 6.51 103.51
#